data_c548b8bd42b6832c3ede5faede8f9717
#
_entry.id   c548b8bd42b6832c3ede5faede8f9717
#
_cell.length_a   1.000
_cell.length_b   1.000
_cell.length_c   1.000
_cell.angle_alpha   90.00
_cell.angle_beta   90.00
_cell.angle_gamma   90.00
#
_symmetry.space_group_name_H-M   'P 1'
#
loop_
_entity.id
_entity.type
_entity.pdbx_description
1 polymer ?
#
loop_
_entity_poly.entity_id
_entity_poly.type
_entity_poly.pdbx_seq_one_letter_code
_entity_poly.pdbx_strand_id
1 'polypeptide(L)'
;MKRYILILFAAMLLASCAGTGKRDGFAIVIDQQSYKEAKAEIDRYMQVVESRGLHPILVLDRWGVPDSIRAELIRLYNAKSNPIEGCVFIGDIPIAKVRDAQFLTSAFKMDQGGRNAMADYCVSTDRFYDSFDLEWDFIQQDPDRKEYFYYSLRGDCSQKLRPTIYSARIFPRTNARGNKYDKLRRYMQRVNEADANNNPIDNVLSFGGHGNVSDSWEARMDEKIEMYDQMPWMRRQQKGIMYIDFRHDDFIKERLTTQLQIPELDYAVLHHHGSEEEQLLSGYPVTSALPVSIDNARRYAHSQTRSYLKRGNTAAQAKQSIEKYLRSPIPDAWVKEATDPAITAADEAYSYAQDLHVAEFSTYHPQVRMVSLDACYNGSFHEDESIQEAYLFGEGNGTLIAIANTVNSIQDRWINRYLGMLGLGLRSGYIAVFNNTLENHVFGDPTFAFTPAANPGFDVNEAVKDYSSKFWKKQLDNPYPAVQSLACYMLAQKCDGNWNELLLNKFKTSPYGMVRLAALLELGNERSEQLVECIRLGINDGNEMTQRFAVLLAGDCGDKSLAETLVRLYCENTIPDRVRFDIGSTTFRSFDSASVINAFNKVFPEFKCYNNPDSIAAGIRENLVYYTTSMTKDFEEETLTDKYTEKNRISNVRSLRNYPAHELVPIMLDWLSEPKDEAVQEAMWEALGWFELSYRAQDIAANAKAVADDSRFPESVRKQALRAYNRTK
;
A
#
# COMPACT_ATOMS: atom_id res chain seq x y z
N MET A 1 26.89 -14.69 -37.29
CA MET A 1 25.66 -14.19 -36.62
C MET A 1 25.77 -14.00 -35.09
N LYS A 2 26.59 -14.74 -34.34
CA LYS A 2 26.74 -14.58 -32.86
C LYS A 2 27.54 -13.36 -32.38
N ARG A 3 28.26 -12.64 -33.24
CA ARG A 3 29.04 -11.44 -32.86
C ARG A 3 28.26 -10.13 -33.00
N TYR A 4 27.14 -10.10 -33.70
CA TYR A 4 26.31 -8.87 -33.85
C TYR A 4 25.27 -8.72 -32.77
N ILE A 5 24.89 -9.79 -32.08
CA ILE A 5 23.91 -9.74 -30.97
C ILE A 5 24.55 -9.20 -29.68
N LEU A 6 25.84 -9.44 -29.44
CA LEU A 6 26.57 -8.88 -28.29
C LEU A 6 26.82 -7.37 -28.40
N ILE A 7 26.88 -6.82 -29.62
CA ILE A 7 27.09 -5.38 -29.85
C ILE A 7 25.79 -4.60 -29.69
N LEU A 8 24.63 -5.21 -29.95
CA LEU A 8 23.33 -4.56 -29.66
C LEU A 8 23.02 -4.52 -28.17
N PHE A 9 23.42 -5.53 -27.37
CA PHE A 9 23.23 -5.50 -25.91
C PHE A 9 24.15 -4.49 -25.20
N ALA A 10 25.39 -4.33 -25.68
CA ALA A 10 26.33 -3.31 -25.19
C ALA A 10 25.92 -1.89 -25.59
N ALA A 11 25.17 -1.72 -26.69
CA ALA A 11 24.66 -0.40 -27.11
C ALA A 11 23.42 0.05 -26.31
N MET A 12 22.64 -0.87 -25.72
CA MET A 12 21.52 -0.51 -24.82
C MET A 12 21.96 -0.09 -23.41
N LEU A 13 23.11 -0.57 -22.94
CA LEU A 13 23.70 -0.16 -21.65
C LEU A 13 24.48 1.17 -21.70
N LEU A 14 24.74 1.72 -22.89
CA LEU A 14 25.40 3.01 -23.06
C LEU A 14 24.45 4.15 -23.48
N ALA A 15 23.15 3.90 -23.58
CA ALA A 15 22.15 4.91 -23.96
C ALA A 15 21.54 5.65 -22.75
N SER A 16 22.02 5.44 -21.52
CA SER A 16 21.51 6.12 -20.32
C SER A 16 22.16 7.50 -20.04
N CYS A 17 23.01 7.99 -20.94
CA CYS A 17 23.59 9.32 -20.79
C CYS A 17 23.60 10.07 -22.12
N ALA A 18 22.48 10.64 -22.56
CA ALA A 18 22.49 11.76 -23.51
C ALA A 18 21.07 12.28 -23.83
N GLY A 19 20.45 12.91 -22.86
CA GLY A 19 19.37 13.86 -23.12
C GLY A 19 19.69 15.14 -22.38
N THR A 20 20.38 16.08 -23.03
CA THR A 20 20.67 17.43 -22.47
C THR A 20 19.46 18.36 -22.53
N GLY A 21 18.28 17.86 -22.88
CA GLY A 21 17.02 18.61 -22.85
C GLY A 21 16.41 18.58 -21.43
N LYS A 22 15.89 19.72 -21.01
CA LYS A 22 15.09 19.81 -19.77
C LYS A 22 13.91 18.83 -19.88
N ARG A 23 13.71 18.00 -18.85
CA ARG A 23 12.56 17.09 -18.78
C ARG A 23 11.33 17.85 -18.29
N ASP A 24 10.59 18.42 -19.22
CA ASP A 24 9.41 19.26 -18.97
C ASP A 24 8.20 18.87 -19.86
N GLY A 25 8.32 17.83 -20.68
CA GLY A 25 7.21 17.29 -21.43
C GLY A 25 6.16 16.64 -20.53
N PHE A 26 4.89 16.76 -20.89
CA PHE A 26 3.77 16.10 -20.22
C PHE A 26 2.79 15.52 -21.25
N ALA A 27 2.56 14.20 -21.21
CA ALA A 27 1.68 13.54 -22.18
C ALA A 27 0.22 13.55 -21.69
N ILE A 28 -0.67 14.05 -22.54
CA ILE A 28 -2.13 13.99 -22.38
C ILE A 28 -2.62 12.89 -23.30
N VAL A 29 -2.80 11.68 -22.76
CA VAL A 29 -3.27 10.49 -23.51
C VAL A 29 -4.79 10.45 -23.42
N ILE A 30 -5.47 10.63 -24.54
CA ILE A 30 -6.93 10.74 -24.58
C ILE A 30 -7.51 9.98 -25.78
N ASP A 31 -8.71 9.39 -25.64
CA ASP A 31 -9.45 8.82 -26.75
C ASP A 31 -10.16 9.88 -27.60
N GLN A 32 -10.36 9.57 -28.88
CA GLN A 32 -10.94 10.52 -29.84
C GLN A 32 -12.34 11.01 -29.48
N GLN A 33 -13.17 10.15 -28.88
CA GLN A 33 -14.52 10.53 -28.51
C GLN A 33 -14.55 11.47 -27.32
N SER A 34 -13.79 11.16 -26.28
CA SER A 34 -13.64 12.02 -25.09
C SER A 34 -13.06 13.38 -25.46
N TYR A 35 -12.05 13.43 -26.36
CA TYR A 35 -11.51 14.69 -26.85
C TYR A 35 -12.57 15.50 -27.63
N LYS A 36 -13.33 14.84 -28.50
CA LYS A 36 -14.42 15.51 -29.28
C LYS A 36 -15.47 16.10 -28.34
N GLU A 37 -15.89 15.37 -27.31
CA GLU A 37 -16.96 15.77 -26.40
C GLU A 37 -16.56 16.87 -25.41
N ALA A 38 -15.26 16.95 -25.05
CA ALA A 38 -14.73 17.93 -24.11
C ALA A 38 -13.58 18.76 -24.69
N LYS A 39 -13.63 19.03 -26.01
CA LYS A 39 -12.51 19.66 -26.71
C LYS A 39 -12.10 21.01 -26.14
N ALA A 40 -13.07 21.88 -25.84
CA ALA A 40 -12.78 23.21 -25.33
C ALA A 40 -12.09 23.17 -23.96
N GLU A 41 -12.56 22.28 -23.10
CA GLU A 41 -12.00 22.09 -21.76
C GLU A 41 -10.60 21.47 -21.81
N ILE A 42 -10.35 20.50 -22.72
CA ILE A 42 -9.04 19.88 -22.91
C ILE A 42 -8.04 20.86 -23.52
N ASP A 43 -8.44 21.62 -24.54
CA ASP A 43 -7.60 22.67 -25.14
C ASP A 43 -7.22 23.73 -24.07
N ARG A 44 -8.15 24.07 -23.17
CA ARG A 44 -7.88 24.97 -22.07
C ARG A 44 -6.95 24.34 -21.05
N TYR A 45 -7.12 23.05 -20.75
CA TYR A 45 -6.22 22.31 -19.86
C TYR A 45 -4.79 22.28 -20.36
N MET A 46 -4.55 22.13 -21.66
CA MET A 46 -3.22 22.24 -22.24
C MET A 46 -2.57 23.60 -21.92
N GLN A 47 -3.33 24.70 -21.99
CA GLN A 47 -2.82 26.02 -21.62
C GLN A 47 -2.50 26.13 -20.10
N VAL A 48 -3.32 25.49 -19.26
CA VAL A 48 -3.07 25.41 -17.82
C VAL A 48 -1.78 24.65 -17.53
N VAL A 49 -1.57 23.52 -18.19
CA VAL A 49 -0.33 22.73 -18.10
C VAL A 49 0.89 23.56 -18.52
N GLU A 50 0.78 24.33 -19.61
CA GLU A 50 1.83 25.27 -20.05
C GLU A 50 2.12 26.35 -18.98
N SER A 51 1.08 26.91 -18.39
CA SER A 51 1.24 27.94 -17.32
C SER A 51 1.95 27.43 -16.08
N ARG A 52 1.91 26.11 -15.84
CA ARG A 52 2.61 25.39 -14.77
C ARG A 52 4.06 25.03 -15.14
N GLY A 53 4.55 25.48 -16.30
CA GLY A 53 5.92 25.27 -16.75
C GLY A 53 6.20 23.92 -17.38
N LEU A 54 5.16 23.21 -17.84
CA LEU A 54 5.26 21.95 -18.57
C LEU A 54 4.96 22.18 -20.07
N HIS A 55 5.47 21.27 -20.90
CA HIS A 55 5.15 21.24 -22.33
C HIS A 55 4.11 20.16 -22.62
N PRO A 56 2.81 20.48 -22.80
CA PRO A 56 1.76 19.49 -23.04
C PRO A 56 1.91 18.86 -24.44
N ILE A 57 1.83 17.55 -24.48
CA ILE A 57 1.88 16.74 -25.70
C ILE A 57 0.57 15.97 -25.80
N LEU A 58 -0.30 16.35 -26.74
CA LEU A 58 -1.56 15.66 -26.96
C LEU A 58 -1.30 14.35 -27.71
N VAL A 59 -1.67 13.24 -27.08
CA VAL A 59 -1.56 11.87 -27.62
C VAL A 59 -2.98 11.35 -27.84
N LEU A 60 -3.48 11.51 -29.05
CA LEU A 60 -4.87 11.28 -29.42
C LEU A 60 -5.01 10.11 -30.38
N ASP A 61 -5.77 9.09 -30.02
CA ASP A 61 -6.09 7.95 -30.88
C ASP A 61 -7.40 7.26 -30.46
N ARG A 62 -7.78 6.21 -31.21
CA ARG A 62 -8.88 5.27 -30.90
C ARG A 62 -8.37 4.05 -30.12
N TRP A 63 -7.52 4.20 -29.25
CA TRP A 63 -6.77 3.19 -28.52
C TRP A 63 -7.35 1.76 -28.57
N GLY A 64 -6.62 0.87 -29.24
CA GLY A 64 -7.03 -0.54 -29.39
C GLY A 64 -6.41 -1.47 -28.37
N VAL A 65 -5.12 -1.25 -28.04
CA VAL A 65 -4.34 -2.11 -27.13
C VAL A 65 -3.43 -1.28 -26.22
N PRO A 66 -3.22 -1.71 -24.97
CA PRO A 66 -2.31 -1.03 -24.01
C PRO A 66 -0.88 -0.85 -24.52
N ASP A 67 -0.34 -1.86 -25.23
CA ASP A 67 1.05 -1.85 -25.70
C ASP A 67 1.38 -0.64 -26.58
N SER A 68 0.44 -0.19 -27.40
CA SER A 68 0.62 0.99 -28.28
C SER A 68 0.81 2.27 -27.45
N ILE A 69 0.05 2.43 -26.39
CA ILE A 69 0.17 3.57 -25.46
C ILE A 69 1.52 3.50 -24.75
N ARG A 70 1.86 2.34 -24.20
CA ARG A 70 3.12 2.14 -23.50
C ARG A 70 4.32 2.43 -24.40
N ALA A 71 4.31 1.94 -25.63
CA ALA A 71 5.37 2.21 -26.61
C ALA A 71 5.50 3.71 -26.93
N GLU A 72 4.39 4.42 -27.05
CA GLU A 72 4.40 5.87 -27.32
C GLU A 72 4.93 6.64 -26.09
N LEU A 73 4.55 6.28 -24.86
CA LEU A 73 5.09 6.91 -23.65
C LEU A 73 6.61 6.68 -23.52
N ILE A 74 7.10 5.47 -23.81
CA ILE A 74 8.54 5.18 -23.85
C ILE A 74 9.24 6.03 -24.92
N ARG A 75 8.63 6.20 -26.10
CA ARG A 75 9.17 7.05 -27.17
C ARG A 75 9.27 8.51 -26.72
N LEU A 76 8.22 9.03 -26.07
CA LEU A 76 8.19 10.41 -25.57
C LEU A 76 9.14 10.63 -24.41
N TYR A 77 9.31 9.64 -23.53
CA TYR A 77 10.28 9.70 -22.44
C TYR A 77 11.72 9.80 -22.93
N ASN A 78 12.04 9.14 -24.06
CA ASN A 78 13.37 9.14 -24.70
C ASN A 78 13.53 10.23 -25.76
N ALA A 79 12.55 11.13 -25.91
CA ALA A 79 12.62 12.20 -26.90
C ALA A 79 13.77 13.18 -26.58
N LYS A 80 14.43 13.69 -27.63
CA LYS A 80 15.53 14.66 -27.47
C LYS A 80 15.01 16.06 -27.09
N SER A 81 13.81 16.40 -27.48
CA SER A 81 13.14 17.66 -27.15
C SER A 81 11.96 17.35 -26.27
N ASN A 82 11.85 18.07 -25.17
CA ASN A 82 10.74 17.98 -24.20
C ASN A 82 10.42 16.54 -23.77
N PRO A 83 11.42 15.74 -23.31
CA PRO A 83 11.14 14.41 -22.78
C PRO A 83 10.13 14.50 -21.62
N ILE A 84 9.16 13.58 -21.60
CA ILE A 84 8.08 13.64 -20.62
C ILE A 84 8.57 13.31 -19.19
N GLU A 85 8.03 14.04 -18.22
CA GLU A 85 8.16 13.71 -16.79
C GLU A 85 6.97 12.92 -16.25
N GLY A 86 5.81 12.97 -16.95
CA GLY A 86 4.58 12.32 -16.52
C GLY A 86 3.54 12.29 -17.62
N CYS A 87 2.39 11.66 -17.30
CA CYS A 87 1.23 11.60 -18.20
C CYS A 87 -0.09 11.61 -17.42
N VAL A 88 -1.17 11.88 -18.15
CA VAL A 88 -2.56 11.67 -17.70
C VAL A 88 -3.32 10.87 -18.73
N PHE A 89 -4.11 9.89 -18.28
CA PHE A 89 -5.02 9.08 -19.11
C PHE A 89 -6.44 9.64 -18.98
N ILE A 90 -7.02 10.13 -20.07
CA ILE A 90 -8.33 10.77 -20.07
C ILE A 90 -9.31 9.97 -20.93
N GLY A 91 -10.46 9.59 -20.34
CA GLY A 91 -11.52 8.88 -21.04
C GLY A 91 -11.26 7.38 -21.21
N ASP A 92 -11.72 6.82 -22.34
CA ASP A 92 -11.73 5.37 -22.59
C ASP A 92 -10.34 4.84 -22.99
N ILE A 93 -9.43 4.86 -22.04
CA ILE A 93 -8.08 4.28 -22.21
C ILE A 93 -8.12 2.82 -21.77
N PRO A 94 -7.58 1.87 -22.57
CA PRO A 94 -7.53 0.46 -22.21
C PRO A 94 -7.00 0.21 -20.80
N ILE A 95 -7.51 -0.83 -20.14
CA ILE A 95 -7.16 -1.17 -18.76
C ILE A 95 -6.28 -2.41 -18.77
N ALA A 96 -5.04 -2.26 -18.37
CA ALA A 96 -4.17 -3.39 -18.12
C ALA A 96 -4.52 -4.04 -16.78
N LYS A 97 -4.85 -5.34 -16.82
CA LYS A 97 -5.06 -6.19 -15.65
C LYS A 97 -3.88 -7.18 -15.56
N VAL A 98 -3.11 -7.10 -14.49
CA VAL A 98 -1.84 -7.82 -14.39
C VAL A 98 -1.88 -8.92 -13.35
N ARG A 99 -1.18 -10.02 -13.63
CA ARG A 99 -0.96 -11.15 -12.73
C ARG A 99 0.52 -11.48 -12.60
N ASP A 100 0.86 -12.44 -11.75
CA ASP A 100 2.23 -12.87 -11.45
C ASP A 100 3.12 -11.74 -10.90
N ALA A 101 2.51 -10.68 -10.39
CA ALA A 101 3.13 -9.46 -9.91
C ALA A 101 2.83 -9.18 -8.41
N GLN A 102 2.47 -10.22 -7.64
CA GLN A 102 2.08 -10.11 -6.23
C GLN A 102 3.16 -9.48 -5.34
N PHE A 103 4.44 -9.62 -5.70
CA PHE A 103 5.54 -8.96 -4.98
C PHE A 103 5.53 -7.43 -5.09
N LEU A 104 4.77 -6.88 -6.04
CA LEU A 104 4.63 -5.45 -6.27
C LEU A 104 3.40 -4.85 -5.55
N THR A 105 2.55 -5.69 -4.92
CA THR A 105 1.39 -5.25 -4.14
C THR A 105 1.69 -5.24 -2.65
N SER A 106 0.88 -4.51 -1.89
CA SER A 106 1.01 -4.54 -0.43
C SER A 106 0.36 -5.78 0.20
N ALA A 107 -0.88 -6.10 -0.20
CA ALA A 107 -1.66 -7.18 0.40
C ALA A 107 -2.27 -8.16 -0.60
N PHE A 108 -2.54 -7.73 -1.82
CA PHE A 108 -3.23 -8.56 -2.81
C PHE A 108 -2.35 -9.73 -3.26
N LYS A 109 -2.80 -10.95 -2.96
CA LYS A 109 -2.14 -12.17 -3.41
C LYS A 109 -2.87 -12.71 -4.65
N MET A 110 -2.12 -12.89 -5.74
CA MET A 110 -2.65 -13.33 -7.03
C MET A 110 -2.86 -14.85 -7.06
N ASP A 111 -3.75 -15.34 -6.20
CA ASP A 111 -4.02 -16.77 -6.00
C ASP A 111 -4.88 -17.32 -7.13
N GLN A 112 -4.28 -17.75 -8.20
CA GLN A 112 -4.94 -18.23 -9.41
C GLN A 112 -5.76 -19.51 -9.22
N GLY A 113 -5.32 -20.41 -8.33
CA GLY A 113 -5.91 -21.74 -8.14
C GLY A 113 -7.24 -21.81 -7.39
N GLY A 114 -7.79 -20.72 -6.92
CA GLY A 114 -9.03 -20.68 -6.13
C GLY A 114 -10.13 -19.78 -6.68
N ARG A 115 -9.89 -19.11 -7.82
CA ARG A 115 -10.80 -18.12 -8.41
C ARG A 115 -11.24 -18.56 -9.79
N ASN A 116 -12.51 -18.41 -10.08
CA ASN A 116 -13.13 -18.90 -11.31
C ASN A 116 -12.89 -17.98 -12.51
N ALA A 117 -12.68 -16.66 -12.31
CA ALA A 117 -12.46 -15.69 -13.37
C ALA A 117 -11.08 -15.04 -13.27
N MET A 118 -10.42 -14.83 -14.41
CA MET A 118 -9.12 -14.15 -14.46
C MET A 118 -9.19 -12.75 -13.88
N ALA A 119 -10.32 -12.07 -14.04
CA ALA A 119 -10.56 -10.73 -13.48
C ALA A 119 -10.38 -10.67 -11.96
N ASP A 120 -10.66 -11.76 -11.23
CA ASP A 120 -10.66 -11.80 -9.76
C ASP A 120 -9.27 -11.89 -9.14
N TYR A 121 -8.27 -12.36 -9.89
CA TYR A 121 -6.89 -12.50 -9.41
C TYR A 121 -5.87 -11.64 -10.17
N CYS A 122 -6.34 -10.72 -11.02
CA CYS A 122 -5.52 -9.75 -11.70
C CYS A 122 -5.79 -8.34 -11.15
N VAL A 123 -4.75 -7.55 -10.99
CA VAL A 123 -4.85 -6.15 -10.54
C VAL A 123 -4.99 -5.22 -11.73
N SER A 124 -6.01 -4.36 -11.71
CA SER A 124 -6.13 -3.25 -12.66
C SER A 124 -5.13 -2.17 -12.28
N THR A 125 -4.20 -1.82 -13.22
CA THR A 125 -3.11 -0.92 -12.85
C THR A 125 -2.54 -0.11 -14.02
N ASP A 126 -2.30 1.17 -13.78
CA ASP A 126 -1.58 2.06 -14.69
C ASP A 126 -0.04 1.94 -14.55
N ARG A 127 0.45 1.14 -13.57
CA ARG A 127 1.88 0.80 -13.45
C ARG A 127 2.40 0.06 -14.67
N PHE A 128 1.52 -0.57 -15.45
CA PHE A 128 1.81 -1.11 -16.78
C PHE A 128 2.34 -0.04 -17.73
N TYR A 129 1.80 1.17 -17.66
CA TYR A 129 2.12 2.26 -18.57
C TYR A 129 3.30 3.13 -18.14
N ASP A 130 3.57 3.25 -16.83
CA ASP A 130 4.52 4.21 -16.27
C ASP A 130 5.81 3.60 -15.70
N SER A 131 5.88 2.27 -15.59
CA SER A 131 7.06 1.54 -15.10
C SER A 131 7.74 0.83 -16.25
N PHE A 132 8.74 1.49 -16.85
CA PHE A 132 9.34 1.04 -18.12
C PHE A 132 10.36 -0.09 -17.96
N ASP A 133 10.83 -0.36 -16.75
CA ASP A 133 11.72 -1.48 -16.39
C ASP A 133 11.00 -2.81 -16.16
N LEU A 134 9.67 -2.79 -16.12
CA LEU A 134 8.84 -4.00 -16.04
C LEU A 134 8.52 -4.51 -17.44
N GLU A 135 8.62 -5.82 -17.62
CA GLU A 135 8.29 -6.48 -18.88
C GLU A 135 7.09 -7.42 -18.71
N TRP A 136 6.22 -7.42 -19.70
CA TRP A 136 4.91 -8.06 -19.62
C TRP A 136 4.69 -9.00 -20.81
N ASP A 137 4.15 -10.19 -20.53
CA ASP A 137 3.64 -11.11 -21.54
C ASP A 137 2.12 -10.90 -21.66
N PHE A 138 1.66 -10.58 -22.87
CA PHE A 138 0.22 -10.50 -23.15
C PHE A 138 -0.42 -11.87 -23.04
N ILE A 139 -1.58 -11.95 -22.37
CA ILE A 139 -2.33 -13.20 -22.23
C ILE A 139 -3.53 -13.20 -23.16
N GLN A 140 -4.46 -12.26 -22.96
CA GLN A 140 -5.68 -12.12 -23.76
C GLN A 140 -6.37 -10.79 -23.50
N GLN A 141 -7.28 -10.39 -24.41
CA GLN A 141 -8.32 -9.40 -24.12
C GLN A 141 -9.52 -10.10 -23.47
N ASP A 142 -10.20 -9.42 -22.56
CA ASP A 142 -11.40 -9.96 -21.93
C ASP A 142 -12.52 -10.19 -22.97
N PRO A 143 -13.19 -11.36 -22.96
CA PRO A 143 -14.25 -11.64 -23.92
C PRO A 143 -15.49 -10.76 -23.76
N ASP A 144 -15.79 -10.30 -22.55
CA ASP A 144 -17.01 -9.55 -22.20
C ASP A 144 -16.71 -8.04 -22.02
N ARG A 145 -15.66 -7.71 -21.29
CA ARG A 145 -15.20 -6.33 -21.01
C ARG A 145 -14.07 -5.97 -21.96
N LYS A 146 -14.38 -5.45 -23.15
CA LYS A 146 -13.40 -5.19 -24.21
C LYS A 146 -12.33 -4.18 -23.86
N GLU A 147 -12.52 -3.39 -22.82
CA GLU A 147 -11.55 -2.47 -22.26
C GLU A 147 -10.46 -3.16 -21.43
N TYR A 148 -10.63 -4.44 -21.03
CA TYR A 148 -9.68 -5.18 -20.20
C TYR A 148 -8.71 -6.01 -21.03
N PHE A 149 -7.42 -5.89 -20.69
CA PHE A 149 -6.33 -6.65 -21.30
C PHE A 149 -5.49 -7.29 -20.20
N TYR A 150 -5.30 -8.60 -20.28
CA TYR A 150 -4.59 -9.37 -19.26
C TYR A 150 -3.14 -9.58 -19.63
N TYR A 151 -2.26 -9.34 -18.66
CA TYR A 151 -0.82 -9.50 -18.79
C TYR A 151 -0.23 -10.27 -17.61
N SER A 152 0.88 -10.97 -17.85
CA SER A 152 1.70 -11.62 -16.83
C SER A 152 3.03 -10.88 -16.69
N LEU A 153 3.46 -10.58 -15.46
CA LEU A 153 4.80 -10.04 -15.23
C LEU A 153 5.85 -11.10 -15.57
N ARG A 154 6.83 -10.75 -16.39
CA ARG A 154 7.91 -11.66 -16.74
C ARG A 154 8.82 -11.91 -15.55
N GLY A 155 9.27 -13.16 -15.40
CA GLY A 155 10.18 -13.55 -14.32
C GLY A 155 11.62 -13.06 -14.51
N ASP A 156 12.01 -12.71 -15.74
CA ASP A 156 13.37 -12.27 -16.10
C ASP A 156 13.59 -10.75 -16.05
N CYS A 157 12.56 -9.97 -15.68
CA CYS A 157 12.68 -8.52 -15.45
C CYS A 157 12.74 -8.17 -13.96
N SER A 158 12.75 -6.88 -13.66
CA SER A 158 12.66 -6.37 -12.28
C SER A 158 11.44 -6.95 -11.57
N GLN A 159 11.62 -7.39 -10.32
CA GLN A 159 10.54 -7.79 -9.42
C GLN A 159 10.30 -6.71 -8.34
N LYS A 160 10.75 -5.48 -8.60
CA LYS A 160 10.53 -4.29 -7.78
C LYS A 160 9.84 -3.22 -8.61
N LEU A 161 8.87 -2.52 -8.04
CA LEU A 161 8.16 -1.43 -8.70
C LEU A 161 8.90 -0.11 -8.49
N ARG A 162 9.31 0.51 -9.60
CA ARG A 162 9.98 1.83 -9.62
C ARG A 162 9.43 2.65 -10.79
N PRO A 163 8.28 3.33 -10.61
CA PRO A 163 7.70 4.10 -11.71
C PRO A 163 8.72 5.07 -12.33
N THR A 164 8.80 5.05 -13.65
CA THR A 164 9.77 5.86 -14.42
C THR A 164 9.27 7.28 -14.58
N ILE A 165 7.95 7.43 -14.79
CA ILE A 165 7.24 8.70 -14.89
C ILE A 165 6.05 8.66 -13.93
N TYR A 166 5.51 9.81 -13.53
CA TYR A 166 4.22 9.80 -12.84
C TYR A 166 3.07 9.65 -13.83
N SER A 167 1.99 9.03 -13.36
CA SER A 167 0.75 8.92 -14.12
C SER A 167 -0.47 9.19 -13.24
N ALA A 168 -1.56 9.61 -13.85
CA ALA A 168 -2.87 9.69 -13.22
C ALA A 168 -3.97 9.38 -14.23
N ARG A 169 -5.18 9.06 -13.73
CA ARG A 169 -6.33 8.74 -14.56
C ARG A 169 -7.51 9.68 -14.30
N ILE A 170 -8.11 10.20 -15.36
CA ILE A 170 -9.37 10.95 -15.39
C ILE A 170 -10.37 10.11 -16.17
N PHE A 171 -11.14 9.29 -15.47
CA PHE A 171 -12.00 8.28 -16.08
C PHE A 171 -13.40 8.28 -15.47
N PRO A 172 -14.26 9.24 -15.82
CA PRO A 172 -15.65 9.21 -15.39
C PRO A 172 -16.43 8.09 -16.10
N ARG A 173 -17.33 7.44 -15.37
CA ARG A 173 -18.22 6.39 -15.88
C ARG A 173 -19.63 6.94 -16.12
N THR A 174 -20.34 6.42 -17.13
CA THR A 174 -21.77 6.64 -17.23
C THR A 174 -22.47 5.71 -16.26
N ASN A 175 -23.13 6.28 -15.27
CA ASN A 175 -23.83 5.54 -14.21
C ASN A 175 -25.05 6.32 -13.72
N ALA A 176 -25.66 5.91 -12.60
CA ALA A 176 -26.83 6.58 -12.03
C ALA A 176 -26.61 8.08 -11.74
N ARG A 177 -25.36 8.51 -11.51
CA ARG A 177 -25.00 9.91 -11.23
C ARG A 177 -24.73 10.75 -12.50
N GLY A 178 -24.92 10.21 -13.72
CA GLY A 178 -24.89 10.99 -14.94
C GLY A 178 -24.00 10.43 -16.06
N ASN A 179 -24.01 11.14 -17.17
CA ASN A 179 -23.25 10.80 -18.37
C ASN A 179 -21.76 11.13 -18.22
N LYS A 180 -20.86 10.26 -18.66
CA LYS A 180 -19.42 10.40 -18.52
C LYS A 180 -18.85 11.67 -19.16
N TYR A 181 -19.38 12.11 -20.28
CA TYR A 181 -18.85 13.31 -20.96
C TYR A 181 -19.28 14.60 -20.27
N ASP A 182 -20.49 14.65 -19.68
CA ASP A 182 -20.91 15.77 -18.84
C ASP A 182 -20.06 15.86 -17.57
N LYS A 183 -19.79 14.72 -16.95
CA LYS A 183 -18.87 14.60 -15.81
C LYS A 183 -17.46 15.06 -16.18
N LEU A 184 -16.94 14.63 -17.34
CA LEU A 184 -15.62 15.02 -17.82
C LEU A 184 -15.53 16.54 -18.01
N ARG A 185 -16.51 17.17 -18.71
CA ARG A 185 -16.52 18.62 -18.91
C ARG A 185 -16.54 19.38 -17.59
N ARG A 186 -17.44 19.04 -16.66
CA ARG A 186 -17.51 19.70 -15.35
C ARG A 186 -16.22 19.54 -14.56
N TYR A 187 -15.63 18.36 -14.56
CA TYR A 187 -14.36 18.12 -13.88
C TYR A 187 -13.23 18.94 -14.51
N MET A 188 -13.09 18.94 -15.83
CA MET A 188 -12.04 19.69 -16.53
C MET A 188 -12.22 21.21 -16.39
N GLN A 189 -13.45 21.74 -16.31
CA GLN A 189 -13.69 23.14 -15.97
C GLN A 189 -13.15 23.48 -14.58
N ARG A 190 -13.44 22.66 -13.58
CA ARG A 190 -12.92 22.83 -12.23
C ARG A 190 -11.39 22.77 -12.17
N VAL A 191 -10.76 21.84 -12.88
CA VAL A 191 -9.29 21.76 -13.02
C VAL A 191 -8.72 23.02 -13.64
N ASN A 192 -9.36 23.54 -14.69
CA ASN A 192 -8.90 24.74 -15.40
C ASN A 192 -9.02 26.03 -14.57
N GLU A 193 -9.81 26.02 -13.51
CA GLU A 193 -10.02 27.14 -12.59
C GLU A 193 -9.22 27.00 -11.28
N ALA A 194 -8.59 25.84 -11.06
CA ALA A 194 -7.98 25.49 -9.77
C ALA A 194 -6.85 26.45 -9.33
N ASP A 195 -6.11 27.03 -10.29
CA ASP A 195 -4.98 27.93 -10.01
C ASP A 195 -5.39 29.39 -9.87
N ALA A 196 -6.68 29.71 -10.01
CA ALA A 196 -7.17 31.10 -9.96
C ALA A 196 -6.96 31.78 -8.61
N ASN A 197 -6.80 31.00 -7.55
CA ASN A 197 -6.61 31.47 -6.18
C ASN A 197 -5.32 30.91 -5.57
N ASN A 198 -4.66 31.73 -4.75
CA ASN A 198 -3.57 31.28 -3.89
C ASN A 198 -4.10 30.26 -2.89
N ASN A 199 -3.63 29.02 -2.95
CA ASN A 199 -4.13 27.90 -2.16
C ASN A 199 -2.96 27.08 -1.57
N PRO A 200 -2.28 27.55 -0.50
CA PRO A 200 -1.33 26.73 0.23
C PRO A 200 -2.05 25.67 1.07
N ILE A 201 -1.38 24.58 1.42
CA ILE A 201 -1.93 23.63 2.39
C ILE A 201 -1.88 24.27 3.78
N ASP A 202 -3.04 24.65 4.29
CA ASP A 202 -3.20 25.23 5.64
C ASP A 202 -4.40 24.67 6.42
N ASN A 203 -5.18 23.77 5.81
CA ASN A 203 -6.33 23.11 6.42
C ASN A 203 -6.37 21.64 6.04
N VAL A 204 -6.09 20.76 6.99
CA VAL A 204 -5.93 19.32 6.77
C VAL A 204 -6.85 18.54 7.71
N LEU A 205 -7.43 17.45 7.21
CA LEU A 205 -8.22 16.50 7.99
C LEU A 205 -7.52 15.13 7.97
N SER A 206 -7.30 14.54 9.15
CA SER A 206 -6.95 13.14 9.32
C SER A 206 -8.10 12.42 10.02
N PHE A 207 -8.63 11.40 9.36
CA PHE A 207 -9.70 10.56 9.89
C PHE A 207 -9.19 9.15 10.16
N GLY A 208 -9.45 8.62 11.35
CA GLY A 208 -9.23 7.25 11.73
C GLY A 208 -10.52 6.48 11.92
N GLY A 209 -10.81 5.57 10.98
CA GLY A 209 -11.92 4.64 11.05
C GLY A 209 -11.59 3.36 11.84
N HIS A 210 -12.57 2.49 12.03
CA HIS A 210 -12.43 1.23 12.73
C HIS A 210 -11.40 0.30 12.05
N GLY A 211 -10.64 -0.44 12.86
CA GLY A 211 -9.79 -1.54 12.39
C GLY A 211 -8.50 -1.10 11.67
N ASN A 212 -8.05 0.13 11.91
CA ASN A 212 -6.81 0.65 11.34
C ASN A 212 -5.87 1.14 12.48
N VAL A 213 -4.85 1.94 12.17
CA VAL A 213 -3.97 2.60 13.16
C VAL A 213 -4.73 3.38 14.24
N SER A 214 -5.99 3.73 13.97
CA SER A 214 -6.93 4.31 14.93
C SER A 214 -7.18 3.44 16.18
N ASP A 215 -6.86 2.16 16.12
CA ASP A 215 -6.94 1.26 17.28
C ASP A 215 -5.79 1.48 18.28
N SER A 216 -4.75 2.23 17.90
CA SER A 216 -3.64 2.63 18.75
C SER A 216 -3.59 4.15 18.93
N TRP A 217 -3.68 4.61 20.17
CA TRP A 217 -3.56 6.02 20.51
C TRP A 217 -2.19 6.60 20.18
N GLU A 218 -1.15 5.84 20.47
CA GLU A 218 0.23 6.25 20.25
C GLU A 218 0.49 6.44 18.75
N ALA A 219 0.00 5.51 17.91
CA ALA A 219 0.13 5.63 16.47
C ALA A 219 -0.55 6.92 15.95
N ARG A 220 -1.74 7.25 16.49
CA ARG A 220 -2.46 8.48 16.15
C ARG A 220 -1.74 9.74 16.60
N MET A 221 -1.20 9.73 17.80
CA MET A 221 -0.47 10.88 18.34
C MET A 221 0.81 11.13 17.54
N ASP A 222 1.53 10.09 17.21
CA ASP A 222 2.77 10.19 16.43
C ASP A 222 2.51 10.60 14.98
N GLU A 223 1.47 10.11 14.34
CA GLU A 223 1.04 10.59 13.02
C GLU A 223 0.75 12.10 13.04
N LYS A 224 0.08 12.58 14.09
CA LYS A 224 -0.16 14.01 14.28
C LYS A 224 1.14 14.80 14.38
N ILE A 225 2.09 14.31 15.17
CA ILE A 225 3.41 14.94 15.32
C ILE A 225 4.12 14.97 13.97
N GLU A 226 4.12 13.85 13.24
CA GLU A 226 4.76 13.75 11.93
C GLU A 226 4.17 14.70 10.89
N MET A 227 2.85 14.83 10.83
CA MET A 227 2.21 15.78 9.93
C MET A 227 2.64 17.22 10.23
N TYR A 228 2.75 17.60 11.52
CA TYR A 228 3.27 18.91 11.90
C TYR A 228 4.78 19.06 11.65
N ASP A 229 5.55 17.99 11.70
CA ASP A 229 6.96 18.02 11.34
C ASP A 229 7.13 18.18 9.81
N GLN A 230 6.29 17.52 9.04
CA GLN A 230 6.24 17.69 7.59
C GLN A 230 5.86 19.13 7.18
N MET A 231 4.94 19.72 7.92
CA MET A 231 4.36 21.03 7.63
C MET A 231 4.50 21.98 8.83
N PRO A 232 5.74 22.43 9.16
CA PRO A 232 5.99 23.23 10.36
C PRO A 232 5.28 24.60 10.35
N TRP A 233 4.89 25.11 9.18
CA TRP A 233 4.09 26.32 9.04
C TRP A 233 2.68 26.17 9.64
N MET A 234 2.11 24.93 9.65
CA MET A 234 0.78 24.64 10.20
C MET A 234 0.67 24.90 11.72
N ARG A 235 1.79 24.83 12.44
CA ARG A 235 1.82 25.07 13.90
C ARG A 235 1.49 26.51 14.28
N ARG A 236 1.50 27.45 13.35
CA ARG A 236 1.27 28.88 13.55
C ARG A 236 -0.04 29.38 12.94
N GLN A 237 -0.81 28.52 12.34
CA GLN A 237 -2.05 28.86 11.64
C GLN A 237 -3.26 28.78 12.60
N GLN A 238 -4.30 29.59 12.33
CA GLN A 238 -5.61 29.42 13.00
C GLN A 238 -6.30 28.14 12.54
N LYS A 239 -6.15 27.82 11.26
CA LYS A 239 -6.45 26.51 10.69
C LYS A 239 -5.31 25.58 11.05
N GLY A 240 -5.44 24.31 10.76
CA GLY A 240 -4.40 23.37 11.11
C GLY A 240 -4.81 21.96 10.73
N ILE A 241 -4.36 20.98 11.50
CA ILE A 241 -4.72 19.59 11.28
C ILE A 241 -5.81 19.20 12.25
N MET A 242 -6.99 18.88 11.69
CA MET A 242 -8.11 18.30 12.44
C MET A 242 -7.96 16.79 12.47
N TYR A 243 -8.16 16.20 13.66
CA TYR A 243 -8.19 14.75 13.84
C TYR A 243 -9.57 14.31 14.26
N ILE A 244 -10.15 13.37 13.52
CA ILE A 244 -11.41 12.70 13.85
C ILE A 244 -11.11 11.21 14.01
N ASP A 245 -11.49 10.65 15.17
CA ASP A 245 -11.36 9.23 15.47
C ASP A 245 -12.77 8.66 15.74
N PHE A 246 -13.10 7.56 15.09
CA PHE A 246 -14.42 6.93 15.14
C PHE A 246 -14.92 6.61 16.57
N ARG A 247 -14.01 6.44 17.54
CA ARG A 247 -14.34 6.08 18.91
C ARG A 247 -14.93 7.21 19.74
N HIS A 248 -14.80 8.45 19.28
CA HIS A 248 -15.11 9.63 20.09
C HIS A 248 -16.38 10.36 19.69
N ASP A 249 -17.11 9.84 18.71
CA ASP A 249 -18.32 10.49 18.24
C ASP A 249 -19.34 9.43 17.76
N ASP A 250 -20.54 9.47 18.31
CA ASP A 250 -21.65 8.60 17.91
C ASP A 250 -22.20 8.95 16.51
N PHE A 251 -21.88 10.15 15.99
CA PHE A 251 -22.32 10.68 14.71
C PHE A 251 -21.13 10.85 13.74
N ILE A 252 -20.26 9.87 13.70
CA ILE A 252 -18.97 9.97 12.99
C ILE A 252 -19.14 10.23 11.51
N LYS A 253 -20.12 9.59 10.85
CA LYS A 253 -20.41 9.76 9.42
C LYS A 253 -20.82 11.20 9.12
N GLU A 254 -21.78 11.72 9.87
CA GLU A 254 -22.30 13.09 9.70
C GLU A 254 -21.22 14.12 9.98
N ARG A 255 -20.41 13.89 11.00
CA ARG A 255 -19.27 14.76 11.33
C ARG A 255 -18.22 14.78 10.24
N LEU A 256 -17.80 13.58 9.76
CA LEU A 256 -16.83 13.47 8.70
C LEU A 256 -17.32 14.13 7.41
N THR A 257 -18.54 13.79 6.97
CA THR A 257 -19.11 14.32 5.73
C THR A 257 -19.33 15.85 5.81
N THR A 258 -19.70 16.38 6.98
CA THR A 258 -19.78 17.83 7.20
C THR A 258 -18.42 18.50 7.02
N GLN A 259 -17.35 17.93 7.60
CA GLN A 259 -16.01 18.50 7.48
C GLN A 259 -15.48 18.43 6.04
N LEU A 260 -15.73 17.33 5.33
CA LEU A 260 -15.30 17.16 3.94
C LEU A 260 -16.02 18.10 2.96
N GLN A 261 -17.14 18.73 3.35
CA GLN A 261 -17.85 19.72 2.56
C GLN A 261 -17.39 21.17 2.82
N ILE A 262 -16.37 21.40 3.66
CA ILE A 262 -15.82 22.74 3.90
C ILE A 262 -14.98 23.15 2.68
N PRO A 263 -15.29 24.29 2.02
CA PRO A 263 -14.61 24.73 0.80
C PRO A 263 -13.11 25.00 0.97
N GLU A 264 -12.69 25.35 2.18
CA GLU A 264 -11.30 25.66 2.52
C GLU A 264 -10.49 24.44 2.93
N LEU A 265 -11.04 23.22 2.85
CA LEU A 265 -10.32 22.00 3.17
C LEU A 265 -9.39 21.60 2.02
N ASP A 266 -8.08 21.67 2.27
CA ASP A 266 -7.06 21.42 1.25
C ASP A 266 -6.80 19.93 1.05
N TYR A 267 -6.59 19.21 2.15
CA TYR A 267 -6.22 17.80 2.11
C TYR A 267 -6.95 17.00 3.19
N ALA A 268 -7.38 15.81 2.84
CA ALA A 268 -7.88 14.83 3.79
C ALA A 268 -7.18 13.48 3.60
N VAL A 269 -6.74 12.86 4.68
CA VAL A 269 -6.36 11.45 4.71
C VAL A 269 -7.38 10.68 5.53
N LEU A 270 -7.95 9.63 4.92
CA LEU A 270 -9.03 8.85 5.48
C LEU A 270 -8.56 7.40 5.63
N HIS A 271 -8.28 6.99 6.87
CA HIS A 271 -7.88 5.63 7.21
C HIS A 271 -9.13 4.84 7.62
N HIS A 272 -9.55 3.90 6.79
CA HIS A 272 -10.72 3.06 7.05
C HIS A 272 -10.67 1.79 6.19
N HIS A 273 -11.55 0.83 6.47
CA HIS A 273 -11.79 -0.27 5.54
C HIS A 273 -12.67 0.19 4.38
N GLY A 274 -12.66 -0.53 3.26
CA GLY A 274 -13.48 -0.16 2.11
C GLY A 274 -13.75 -1.30 1.16
N SER A 275 -14.76 -1.09 0.34
CA SER A 275 -15.05 -1.84 -0.88
C SER A 275 -15.10 -0.86 -2.07
N GLU A 276 -15.47 -1.33 -3.23
CA GLU A 276 -15.58 -0.51 -4.43
C GLU A 276 -16.52 0.69 -4.23
N GLU A 277 -17.66 0.45 -3.56
CA GLU A 277 -18.76 1.40 -3.40
C GLU A 277 -18.97 1.91 -1.96
N GLU A 278 -18.08 1.52 -1.02
CA GLU A 278 -18.27 1.81 0.40
C GLU A 278 -16.99 2.28 1.08
N GLN A 279 -17.13 3.27 1.95
CA GLN A 279 -16.17 3.62 2.98
C GLN A 279 -16.69 3.13 4.32
N LEU A 280 -16.07 2.10 4.87
CA LEU A 280 -16.43 1.48 6.15
C LEU A 280 -15.81 2.31 7.29
N LEU A 281 -16.53 3.31 7.74
CA LEU A 281 -16.01 4.39 8.60
C LEU A 281 -15.92 3.97 10.06
N SER A 282 -16.95 3.26 10.56
CA SER A 282 -17.01 2.89 11.95
C SER A 282 -17.40 1.42 12.13
N GLY A 283 -16.84 0.82 13.18
CA GLY A 283 -17.47 -0.35 13.75
C GLY A 283 -18.57 0.07 14.71
N TYR A 284 -18.90 -0.78 15.67
CA TYR A 284 -19.81 -0.37 16.74
C TYR A 284 -19.14 0.69 17.63
N PRO A 285 -19.75 1.89 17.82
CA PRO A 285 -19.14 2.96 18.61
C PRO A 285 -18.82 2.51 20.04
N VAL A 286 -17.66 2.91 20.54
CA VAL A 286 -17.32 2.73 21.95
C VAL A 286 -18.08 3.76 22.78
N THR A 287 -18.91 3.30 23.68
CA THR A 287 -19.75 4.16 24.50
C THR A 287 -19.75 3.74 25.96
N SER A 288 -19.89 4.70 26.88
CA SER A 288 -20.10 4.44 28.30
C SER A 288 -21.57 4.12 28.64
N ALA A 289 -22.49 4.29 27.69
CA ALA A 289 -23.90 3.96 27.86
C ALA A 289 -24.12 2.45 27.78
N LEU A 290 -24.29 1.80 28.92
CA LEU A 290 -24.43 0.34 29.02
C LEU A 290 -25.50 -0.26 28.08
N PRO A 291 -26.72 0.32 27.93
CA PRO A 291 -27.71 -0.23 27.01
C PRO A 291 -27.21 -0.27 25.56
N VAL A 292 -26.53 0.77 25.09
CA VAL A 292 -25.98 0.85 23.73
C VAL A 292 -24.85 -0.18 23.54
N SER A 293 -23.98 -0.35 24.53
CA SER A 293 -22.92 -1.36 24.51
C SER A 293 -23.48 -2.78 24.42
N ILE A 294 -24.59 -3.07 25.14
CA ILE A 294 -25.28 -4.35 25.08
C ILE A 294 -25.89 -4.57 23.69
N ASP A 295 -26.55 -3.55 23.13
CA ASP A 295 -27.12 -3.64 21.77
C ASP A 295 -26.03 -3.84 20.70
N ASN A 296 -24.89 -3.18 20.83
CA ASN A 296 -23.75 -3.38 19.94
C ASN A 296 -23.21 -4.82 20.02
N ALA A 297 -23.03 -5.35 21.24
CA ALA A 297 -22.62 -6.75 21.43
C ALA A 297 -23.65 -7.74 20.85
N ARG A 298 -24.94 -7.45 20.97
CA ARG A 298 -26.02 -8.25 20.39
C ARG A 298 -25.98 -8.24 18.88
N ARG A 299 -25.86 -7.07 18.22
CA ARG A 299 -25.71 -6.95 16.76
C ARG A 299 -24.46 -7.68 16.26
N TYR A 300 -23.34 -7.55 16.98
CA TYR A 300 -22.13 -8.32 16.68
C TYR A 300 -22.40 -9.82 16.73
N ALA A 301 -23.05 -10.32 17.79
CA ALA A 301 -23.41 -11.73 17.91
C ALA A 301 -24.33 -12.20 16.80
N HIS A 302 -25.30 -11.40 16.36
CA HIS A 302 -26.17 -11.69 15.21
C HIS A 302 -25.35 -11.82 13.92
N SER A 303 -24.52 -10.84 13.61
CA SER A 303 -23.68 -10.82 12.41
C SER A 303 -22.75 -12.05 12.35
N GLN A 304 -22.06 -12.35 13.45
CA GLN A 304 -21.19 -13.51 13.54
C GLN A 304 -21.97 -14.82 13.42
N THR A 305 -23.13 -14.92 14.06
CA THR A 305 -23.99 -16.12 13.94
C THR A 305 -24.37 -16.37 12.48
N ARG A 306 -24.85 -15.36 11.76
CA ARG A 306 -25.17 -15.45 10.32
C ARG A 306 -23.96 -15.90 9.50
N SER A 307 -22.78 -15.33 9.77
CA SER A 307 -21.53 -15.69 9.10
C SER A 307 -21.13 -17.14 9.32
N TYR A 308 -21.19 -17.63 10.57
CA TYR A 308 -20.90 -19.04 10.89
C TYR A 308 -21.88 -20.01 10.23
N LEU A 309 -23.18 -19.71 10.27
CA LEU A 309 -24.21 -20.52 9.63
C LEU A 309 -24.01 -20.59 8.10
N LYS A 310 -23.69 -19.46 7.46
CA LYS A 310 -23.37 -19.40 6.02
C LYS A 310 -22.16 -20.27 5.64
N ARG A 311 -21.23 -20.49 6.56
CA ARG A 311 -20.07 -21.39 6.39
C ARG A 311 -20.36 -22.84 6.73
N GLY A 312 -21.63 -23.20 7.02
CA GLY A 312 -22.05 -24.55 7.34
C GLY A 312 -21.87 -24.98 8.80
N ASN A 313 -21.55 -24.06 9.71
CA ASN A 313 -21.45 -24.33 11.15
C ASN A 313 -22.86 -24.40 11.78
N THR A 314 -22.97 -25.05 12.92
CA THR A 314 -24.20 -25.07 13.73
C THR A 314 -24.33 -23.82 14.59
N ALA A 315 -25.54 -23.50 15.02
CA ALA A 315 -25.79 -22.39 15.96
C ALA A 315 -25.04 -22.55 17.30
N ALA A 316 -24.85 -23.77 17.77
CA ALA A 316 -24.04 -24.04 18.98
C ALA A 316 -22.57 -23.74 18.78
N GLN A 317 -22.01 -24.11 17.64
CA GLN A 317 -20.60 -23.78 17.29
C GLN A 317 -20.40 -22.27 17.12
N ALA A 318 -21.36 -21.58 16.48
CA ALA A 318 -21.35 -20.13 16.38
C ALA A 318 -21.34 -19.48 17.78
N LYS A 319 -22.25 -19.88 18.66
CA LYS A 319 -22.33 -19.39 20.04
C LYS A 319 -21.00 -19.58 20.78
N GLN A 320 -20.45 -20.79 20.77
CA GLN A 320 -19.17 -21.10 21.44
C GLN A 320 -18.03 -20.21 20.93
N SER A 321 -17.93 -19.97 19.63
CA SER A 321 -16.90 -19.13 19.04
C SER A 321 -17.07 -17.65 19.43
N ILE A 322 -18.30 -17.16 19.46
CA ILE A 322 -18.64 -15.79 19.88
C ILE A 322 -18.30 -15.59 21.37
N GLU A 323 -18.72 -16.52 22.24
CA GLU A 323 -18.43 -16.48 23.68
C GLU A 323 -16.91 -16.51 23.97
N LYS A 324 -16.17 -17.33 23.21
CA LYS A 324 -14.70 -17.35 23.29
C LYS A 324 -14.08 -16.01 22.91
N TYR A 325 -14.57 -15.37 21.85
CA TYR A 325 -14.08 -14.07 21.39
C TYR A 325 -14.42 -12.96 22.39
N LEU A 326 -15.68 -12.88 22.81
CA LEU A 326 -16.16 -11.88 23.77
C LEU A 326 -15.65 -12.14 25.20
N ARG A 327 -15.08 -13.32 25.46
CA ARG A 327 -14.69 -13.80 26.80
C ARG A 327 -15.85 -13.70 27.82
N SER A 328 -17.08 -13.88 27.33
CA SER A 328 -18.30 -13.75 28.12
C SER A 328 -19.41 -14.64 27.53
N PRO A 329 -20.25 -15.26 28.37
CA PRO A 329 -21.43 -15.96 27.88
C PRO A 329 -22.41 -14.97 27.25
N ILE A 330 -23.10 -15.41 26.18
CA ILE A 330 -24.19 -14.66 25.53
C ILE A 330 -25.53 -15.36 25.69
N PRO A 331 -26.65 -14.61 25.73
CA PRO A 331 -27.99 -15.20 25.76
C PRO A 331 -28.27 -16.08 24.53
N ASP A 332 -28.95 -17.22 24.70
CA ASP A 332 -29.39 -18.06 23.60
C ASP A 332 -30.35 -17.30 22.64
N ALA A 333 -31.08 -16.34 23.16
CA ALA A 333 -31.96 -15.48 22.38
C ALA A 333 -31.21 -14.79 21.25
N TRP A 334 -30.00 -14.25 21.50
CA TRP A 334 -29.20 -13.56 20.49
C TRP A 334 -28.84 -14.44 19.29
N VAL A 335 -28.56 -15.72 19.54
CA VAL A 335 -28.27 -16.67 18.45
C VAL A 335 -29.54 -17.03 17.65
N LYS A 336 -30.70 -17.14 18.32
CA LYS A 336 -31.99 -17.42 17.66
C LYS A 336 -32.48 -16.21 16.85
N GLU A 337 -32.37 -15.03 17.39
CA GLU A 337 -32.75 -13.75 16.77
C GLU A 337 -31.96 -13.46 15.49
N ALA A 338 -30.72 -13.94 15.41
CA ALA A 338 -29.81 -13.69 14.29
C ALA A 338 -30.38 -14.05 12.92
N THR A 339 -31.31 -15.00 12.85
CA THR A 339 -31.93 -15.45 11.58
C THR A 339 -33.37 -14.95 11.40
N ASP A 340 -33.87 -14.12 12.32
CA ASP A 340 -35.14 -13.43 12.15
C ASP A 340 -35.04 -12.38 11.04
N PRO A 341 -35.91 -12.44 9.99
CA PRO A 341 -35.78 -11.49 8.87
C PRO A 341 -35.95 -10.01 9.29
N ALA A 342 -36.79 -9.71 10.27
CA ALA A 342 -37.01 -8.34 10.73
C ALA A 342 -35.80 -7.81 11.50
N ILE A 343 -35.19 -8.64 12.35
CA ILE A 343 -33.98 -8.31 13.08
C ILE A 343 -32.79 -8.19 12.13
N THR A 344 -32.68 -9.11 11.16
CA THR A 344 -31.63 -9.03 10.11
C THR A 344 -31.72 -7.71 9.36
N ALA A 345 -32.90 -7.34 8.88
CA ALA A 345 -33.10 -6.07 8.17
C ALA A 345 -32.79 -4.84 9.05
N ALA A 346 -33.13 -4.88 10.34
CA ALA A 346 -32.81 -3.80 11.27
C ALA A 346 -31.29 -3.68 11.55
N ASP A 347 -30.60 -4.82 11.70
CA ASP A 347 -29.14 -4.84 11.87
C ASP A 347 -28.42 -4.34 10.62
N GLU A 348 -28.88 -4.76 9.42
CA GLU A 348 -28.32 -4.32 8.14
C GLU A 348 -28.54 -2.83 7.91
N ALA A 349 -29.73 -2.31 8.20
CA ALA A 349 -30.02 -0.87 8.13
C ALA A 349 -29.17 -0.06 9.11
N TYR A 350 -28.96 -0.57 10.32
CA TYR A 350 -28.07 0.07 11.29
C TYR A 350 -26.62 0.09 10.79
N SER A 351 -26.11 -1.03 10.28
CA SER A 351 -24.74 -1.12 9.73
C SER A 351 -24.56 -0.17 8.54
N TYR A 352 -25.52 -0.18 7.60
CA TYR A 352 -25.52 0.70 6.44
C TYR A 352 -25.45 2.20 6.84
N ALA A 353 -26.16 2.59 7.86
CA ALA A 353 -26.17 3.97 8.36
C ALA A 353 -24.84 4.41 8.99
N GLN A 354 -23.95 3.48 9.37
CA GLN A 354 -22.64 3.81 9.96
C GLN A 354 -21.59 4.17 8.91
N ASP A 355 -21.78 3.76 7.67
CA ASP A 355 -20.80 3.81 6.60
C ASP A 355 -21.24 4.77 5.47
N LEU A 356 -20.29 5.25 4.65
CA LEU A 356 -20.57 6.14 3.54
C LEU A 356 -20.59 5.34 2.22
N HIS A 357 -21.70 5.44 1.49
CA HIS A 357 -21.92 4.71 0.26
C HIS A 357 -21.92 5.62 -0.97
N VAL A 358 -21.53 5.09 -2.14
CA VAL A 358 -21.52 5.81 -3.42
C VAL A 358 -22.87 6.47 -3.72
N ALA A 359 -24.00 5.84 -3.39
CA ALA A 359 -25.34 6.37 -3.62
C ALA A 359 -25.60 7.72 -2.92
N GLU A 360 -24.93 7.98 -1.78
CA GLU A 360 -25.13 9.21 -0.99
C GLU A 360 -24.46 10.44 -1.64
N PHE A 361 -23.53 10.25 -2.57
CA PHE A 361 -22.91 11.34 -3.33
C PHE A 361 -23.87 12.06 -4.28
N SER A 362 -25.12 11.65 -4.36
CA SER A 362 -26.21 12.43 -4.98
C SER A 362 -26.62 13.65 -4.16
N THR A 363 -26.38 13.63 -2.83
CA THR A 363 -26.72 14.71 -1.88
C THR A 363 -25.55 15.19 -1.04
N TYR A 364 -24.42 14.49 -1.12
CA TYR A 364 -23.18 14.80 -0.44
C TYR A 364 -22.13 15.30 -1.46
N HIS A 365 -21.63 16.51 -1.24
CA HIS A 365 -20.75 17.21 -2.20
C HIS A 365 -19.42 17.59 -1.54
N PRO A 366 -18.44 16.68 -1.47
CA PRO A 366 -17.13 16.97 -0.87
C PRO A 366 -16.42 18.12 -1.58
N GLN A 367 -15.89 19.05 -0.80
CA GLN A 367 -15.16 20.22 -1.28
C GLN A 367 -13.64 20.09 -1.10
N VAL A 368 -13.19 19.08 -0.35
CA VAL A 368 -11.75 18.84 -0.17
C VAL A 368 -11.02 18.78 -1.50
N ARG A 369 -9.94 19.53 -1.63
CA ARG A 369 -9.16 19.63 -2.87
C ARG A 369 -8.47 18.32 -3.24
N MET A 370 -7.86 17.66 -2.26
CA MET A 370 -7.17 16.40 -2.43
C MET A 370 -7.53 15.43 -1.32
N VAL A 371 -7.92 14.20 -1.66
CA VAL A 371 -8.26 13.15 -0.71
C VAL A 371 -7.39 11.92 -0.91
N SER A 372 -6.80 11.40 0.18
CA SER A 372 -6.17 10.08 0.22
C SER A 372 -7.09 9.09 0.92
N LEU A 373 -7.51 8.07 0.19
CA LEU A 373 -8.36 6.98 0.66
C LEU A 373 -7.45 5.79 1.01
N ASP A 374 -7.01 5.74 2.28
CA ASP A 374 -6.23 4.61 2.80
C ASP A 374 -7.15 3.45 3.13
N ALA A 375 -7.72 2.87 2.09
CA ALA A 375 -8.73 1.85 2.12
C ALA A 375 -8.55 0.85 0.98
N CYS A 376 -9.07 -0.36 1.16
CA CYS A 376 -9.16 -1.36 0.11
C CYS A 376 -10.20 -0.93 -0.95
N TYR A 377 -9.95 -1.23 -2.22
CA TYR A 377 -10.88 -1.14 -3.35
C TYR A 377 -11.48 0.24 -3.67
N ASN A 378 -11.33 1.27 -2.86
CA ASN A 378 -11.94 2.58 -3.12
C ASN A 378 -11.46 3.25 -4.42
N GLY A 379 -10.37 2.76 -5.02
CA GLY A 379 -9.83 3.17 -6.31
C GLY A 379 -10.14 2.23 -7.48
N SER A 380 -11.15 1.38 -7.39
CA SER A 380 -11.50 0.38 -8.40
C SER A 380 -12.08 1.01 -9.67
N PHE A 381 -11.26 1.82 -10.37
CA PHE A 381 -11.65 2.56 -11.57
C PHE A 381 -12.13 1.69 -12.74
N HIS A 382 -11.85 0.41 -12.70
CA HIS A 382 -12.31 -0.59 -13.66
C HIS A 382 -13.80 -0.93 -13.48
N GLU A 383 -14.36 -0.70 -12.31
CA GLU A 383 -15.79 -0.91 -12.05
C GLU A 383 -16.65 0.26 -12.55
N ASP A 384 -17.95 0.04 -12.66
CA ASP A 384 -18.88 1.06 -13.17
C ASP A 384 -19.17 2.15 -12.12
N GLU A 385 -18.98 1.82 -10.85
CA GLU A 385 -19.09 2.71 -9.71
C GLU A 385 -17.88 2.51 -8.78
N SER A 386 -17.35 3.59 -8.20
CA SER A 386 -16.33 3.53 -7.17
C SER A 386 -16.27 4.82 -6.36
N ILE A 387 -15.75 4.72 -5.14
CA ILE A 387 -15.66 5.85 -4.21
C ILE A 387 -14.83 7.00 -4.81
N GLN A 388 -13.65 6.70 -5.39
CA GLN A 388 -12.82 7.75 -6.00
C GLN A 388 -13.52 8.46 -7.16
N GLU A 389 -14.33 7.73 -7.96
CA GLU A 389 -15.13 8.30 -9.05
C GLU A 389 -16.19 9.24 -8.49
N ALA A 390 -16.84 8.87 -7.37
CA ALA A 390 -17.84 9.68 -6.72
C ALA A 390 -17.24 10.99 -6.16
N TYR A 391 -16.04 10.95 -5.55
CA TYR A 391 -15.35 12.17 -5.10
C TYR A 391 -14.99 13.11 -6.26
N LEU A 392 -14.47 12.57 -7.35
CA LEU A 392 -13.96 13.39 -8.46
C LEU A 392 -15.06 13.93 -9.37
N PHE A 393 -16.08 13.13 -9.68
CA PHE A 393 -17.01 13.46 -10.77
C PHE A 393 -18.45 13.75 -10.30
N GLY A 394 -18.70 13.74 -8.98
CA GLY A 394 -19.98 14.18 -8.41
C GLY A 394 -20.28 15.63 -8.79
N GLU A 395 -21.56 15.92 -9.00
CA GLU A 395 -22.03 17.29 -9.25
C GLU A 395 -21.85 18.14 -7.99
N GLY A 396 -21.32 19.35 -8.14
CA GLY A 396 -21.07 20.25 -7.02
C GLY A 396 -19.81 19.93 -6.20
N ASN A 397 -19.06 18.85 -6.49
CA ASN A 397 -17.84 18.52 -5.78
C ASN A 397 -16.70 19.50 -6.07
N GLY A 398 -15.82 19.74 -5.07
CA GLY A 398 -14.60 20.55 -5.17
C GLY A 398 -13.33 19.74 -5.39
N THR A 399 -13.36 18.41 -5.24
CA THR A 399 -12.18 17.53 -5.28
C THR A 399 -11.51 17.50 -6.65
N LEU A 400 -10.19 17.72 -6.65
CA LEU A 400 -9.34 17.71 -7.86
C LEU A 400 -8.55 16.42 -7.96
N ILE A 401 -8.11 15.86 -6.83
CA ILE A 401 -7.24 14.70 -6.77
C ILE A 401 -7.79 13.70 -5.76
N ALA A 402 -7.81 12.43 -6.14
CA ALA A 402 -7.98 11.32 -5.21
C ALA A 402 -6.79 10.35 -5.33
N ILE A 403 -6.30 9.87 -4.19
CA ILE A 403 -5.33 8.78 -4.13
C ILE A 403 -6.05 7.58 -3.53
N ALA A 404 -6.05 6.45 -4.21
CA ALA A 404 -6.82 5.28 -3.79
C ALA A 404 -6.24 3.96 -4.34
N ASN A 405 -6.67 2.84 -3.77
CA ASN A 405 -6.19 1.51 -4.11
C ASN A 405 -7.24 0.73 -4.92
N THR A 406 -6.80 0.06 -5.99
CA THR A 406 -7.68 -0.68 -6.92
C THR A 406 -8.07 -2.08 -6.44
N VAL A 407 -7.37 -2.60 -5.44
CA VAL A 407 -7.65 -3.89 -4.77
C VAL A 407 -7.40 -3.75 -3.28
N ASN A 408 -7.49 -4.85 -2.51
CA ASN A 408 -7.15 -4.81 -1.10
C ASN A 408 -5.69 -4.41 -0.87
N SER A 409 -5.47 -3.60 0.14
CA SER A 409 -4.16 -3.06 0.53
C SER A 409 -3.92 -3.24 2.03
N ILE A 410 -2.66 -3.22 2.44
CA ILE A 410 -2.31 -3.04 3.85
C ILE A 410 -2.52 -1.56 4.17
N GLN A 411 -3.37 -1.29 5.14
CA GLN A 411 -3.68 0.07 5.59
C GLN A 411 -2.52 0.57 6.43
N ASP A 412 -2.17 0.29 7.49
CA ASP A 412 -1.12 0.79 8.40
C ASP A 412 0.25 1.16 7.75
N ARG A 413 0.22 1.56 6.47
CA ARG A 413 1.38 2.09 5.76
C ARG A 413 1.45 3.61 5.89
N TRP A 414 2.62 4.14 5.65
CA TRP A 414 2.87 5.59 5.72
C TRP A 414 2.41 6.29 4.43
N ILE A 415 1.10 6.35 4.21
CA ILE A 415 0.51 6.89 2.96
C ILE A 415 0.74 8.40 2.79
N ASN A 416 0.84 9.14 3.90
CA ASN A 416 1.05 10.58 3.92
C ASN A 416 2.53 10.99 3.98
N ARG A 417 3.45 10.06 3.67
CA ARG A 417 4.91 10.25 3.73
C ARG A 417 5.41 11.53 3.06
N TYR A 418 4.76 11.97 1.98
CA TYR A 418 5.22 13.11 1.18
C TYR A 418 4.26 14.31 1.23
N LEU A 419 3.37 14.36 2.22
CA LEU A 419 2.42 15.45 2.40
C LEU A 419 3.13 16.82 2.53
N GLY A 420 4.22 16.89 3.28
CA GLY A 420 5.01 18.11 3.40
C GLY A 420 5.60 18.58 2.07
N MET A 421 5.95 17.66 1.17
CA MET A 421 6.42 18.03 -0.17
C MET A 421 5.30 18.64 -1.03
N LEU A 422 4.06 18.14 -0.92
CA LEU A 422 2.89 18.78 -1.55
C LEU A 422 2.70 20.21 -1.02
N GLY A 423 2.88 20.43 0.28
CA GLY A 423 2.83 21.75 0.90
C GLY A 423 3.99 22.69 0.50
N LEU A 424 5.09 22.14 -0.03
CA LEU A 424 6.19 22.88 -0.65
C LEU A 424 6.00 23.06 -2.17
N GLY A 425 4.85 22.67 -2.72
CA GLY A 425 4.49 22.89 -4.12
C GLY A 425 4.86 21.74 -5.08
N LEU A 426 5.12 20.55 -4.57
CA LEU A 426 5.34 19.38 -5.41
C LEU A 426 4.04 19.03 -6.16
N ARG A 427 4.14 18.74 -7.47
CA ARG A 427 3.00 18.25 -8.25
C ARG A 427 2.45 16.96 -7.69
N SER A 428 1.13 16.85 -7.62
CA SER A 428 0.41 15.71 -7.03
C SER A 428 0.75 14.37 -7.70
N GLY A 429 1.06 14.37 -8.98
CA GLY A 429 1.43 13.18 -9.74
C GLY A 429 2.66 12.45 -9.19
N TYR A 430 3.62 13.18 -8.58
CA TYR A 430 4.81 12.54 -8.01
C TYR A 430 4.52 11.57 -6.87
N ILE A 431 3.35 11.68 -6.22
CA ILE A 431 2.91 10.69 -5.23
C ILE A 431 2.84 9.29 -5.85
N ALA A 432 2.44 9.15 -7.11
CA ALA A 432 2.44 7.89 -7.83
C ALA A 432 3.85 7.27 -8.00
N VAL A 433 4.90 8.11 -8.08
CA VAL A 433 6.30 7.64 -8.16
C VAL A 433 6.81 7.17 -6.81
N PHE A 434 6.38 7.82 -5.74
CA PHE A 434 6.87 7.55 -4.38
C PHE A 434 6.10 6.43 -3.68
N ASN A 435 4.82 6.22 -4.03
CA ASN A 435 4.00 5.11 -3.53
C ASN A 435 4.22 3.87 -4.40
N ASN A 436 5.20 3.06 -4.05
CA ASN A 436 5.69 1.94 -4.87
C ASN A 436 4.85 0.67 -4.69
N THR A 437 3.52 0.78 -4.82
CA THR A 437 2.62 -0.39 -4.85
C THR A 437 1.76 -0.40 -6.10
N LEU A 438 1.50 -1.60 -6.60
CA LEU A 438 0.82 -1.82 -7.86
C LEU A 438 -0.64 -1.32 -7.84
N GLU A 439 -1.27 -1.43 -6.68
CA GLU A 439 -2.67 -1.07 -6.45
C GLU A 439 -2.90 0.44 -6.22
N ASN A 440 -1.89 1.18 -5.78
CA ASN A 440 -2.06 2.60 -5.45
C ASN A 440 -1.98 3.51 -6.67
N HIS A 441 -2.97 4.37 -6.84
CA HIS A 441 -3.09 5.26 -8.00
C HIS A 441 -3.44 6.68 -7.60
N VAL A 442 -3.00 7.63 -8.43
CA VAL A 442 -3.46 9.01 -8.44
C VAL A 442 -4.57 9.15 -9.48
N PHE A 443 -5.70 9.68 -9.07
CA PHE A 443 -6.82 10.00 -9.94
C PHE A 443 -7.02 11.51 -9.98
N GLY A 444 -7.32 12.04 -11.18
CA GLY A 444 -7.47 13.47 -11.39
C GLY A 444 -6.26 14.09 -12.09
N ASP A 445 -6.03 15.40 -11.89
CA ASP A 445 -4.98 16.17 -12.57
C ASP A 445 -3.62 16.03 -11.87
N PRO A 446 -2.65 15.27 -12.42
CA PRO A 446 -1.36 15.05 -11.77
C PRO A 446 -0.43 16.27 -11.82
N THR A 447 -0.75 17.28 -12.63
CA THR A 447 0.05 18.49 -12.73
C THR A 447 -0.34 19.56 -11.71
N PHE A 448 -1.46 19.34 -10.99
CA PHE A 448 -1.87 20.23 -9.91
C PHE A 448 -0.83 20.25 -8.80
N ALA A 449 -0.53 21.45 -8.29
CA ALA A 449 0.31 21.68 -7.13
C ALA A 449 -0.35 22.74 -6.24
N PHE A 450 -0.25 22.54 -4.94
CA PHE A 450 -0.61 23.61 -3.99
C PHE A 450 0.39 24.76 -4.10
N THR A 451 -0.05 25.97 -3.80
CA THR A 451 0.86 27.10 -3.64
C THR A 451 1.86 26.80 -2.53
N PRO A 452 3.18 26.94 -2.76
CA PRO A 452 4.17 26.67 -1.72
C PRO A 452 3.90 27.47 -0.45
N ALA A 453 3.65 26.80 0.67
CA ALA A 453 3.46 27.43 1.99
C ALA A 453 4.79 27.88 2.61
N ALA A 454 5.93 27.38 2.09
CA ALA A 454 7.25 27.70 2.54
C ALA A 454 8.28 27.51 1.40
N ASN A 455 9.47 28.04 1.56
CA ASN A 455 10.55 27.95 0.56
C ASN A 455 11.70 27.05 1.07
N PRO A 456 11.92 25.87 0.48
CA PRO A 456 13.02 24.98 0.85
C PRO A 456 14.39 25.43 0.31
N GLY A 457 14.45 26.53 -0.46
CA GLY A 457 15.66 27.05 -1.08
C GLY A 457 15.91 26.57 -2.52
N PHE A 458 14.94 25.87 -3.10
CA PHE A 458 14.97 25.35 -4.48
C PHE A 458 13.55 25.04 -4.98
N ASP A 459 13.40 24.87 -6.30
CA ASP A 459 12.17 24.38 -6.91
C ASP A 459 12.06 22.86 -6.73
N VAL A 460 11.04 22.42 -6.01
CA VAL A 460 10.85 20.99 -5.67
C VAL A 460 10.57 20.14 -6.90
N ASN A 461 9.89 20.67 -7.93
CA ASN A 461 9.55 19.95 -9.14
C ASN A 461 10.74 19.78 -10.09
N GLU A 462 11.72 20.69 -10.02
CA GLU A 462 12.99 20.52 -10.73
C GLU A 462 13.95 19.60 -9.94
N ALA A 463 13.95 19.72 -8.61
CA ALA A 463 14.84 18.93 -7.76
C ALA A 463 14.58 17.42 -7.84
N VAL A 464 13.32 16.97 -7.89
CA VAL A 464 12.98 15.53 -7.99
C VAL A 464 13.44 14.88 -9.30
N LYS A 465 13.87 15.68 -10.28
CA LYS A 465 14.49 15.25 -11.54
C LYS A 465 16.01 15.31 -11.53
N ASP A 466 16.61 15.89 -10.49
CA ASP A 466 18.05 15.98 -10.31
C ASP A 466 18.56 14.76 -9.52
N TYR A 467 19.32 13.90 -10.17
CA TYR A 467 19.90 12.69 -9.55
C TYR A 467 21.33 12.93 -9.04
N SER A 468 21.71 14.21 -8.83
CA SER A 468 22.99 14.59 -8.26
C SER A 468 23.09 14.22 -6.79
N SER A 469 23.92 13.24 -6.46
CA SER A 469 24.18 12.86 -5.07
C SER A 469 24.75 14.03 -4.24
N LYS A 470 25.51 14.94 -4.86
CA LYS A 470 26.03 16.15 -4.19
C LYS A 470 24.90 17.06 -3.73
N PHE A 471 23.85 17.23 -4.58
CA PHE A 471 22.69 18.03 -4.23
C PHE A 471 21.92 17.38 -3.06
N TRP A 472 21.57 16.08 -3.19
CA TRP A 472 20.74 15.39 -2.20
C TRP A 472 21.44 15.15 -0.86
N LYS A 473 22.76 14.94 -0.84
CA LYS A 473 23.53 14.94 0.43
C LYS A 473 23.34 16.22 1.23
N LYS A 474 23.37 17.37 0.55
CA LYS A 474 23.14 18.67 1.22
C LYS A 474 21.71 18.77 1.76
N GLN A 475 20.72 18.15 1.10
CA GLN A 475 19.33 18.21 1.53
C GLN A 475 19.01 17.34 2.76
N LEU A 476 19.89 16.43 3.15
CA LEU A 476 19.76 15.73 4.43
C LEU A 476 19.76 16.66 5.65
N ASP A 477 20.31 17.86 5.51
CA ASP A 477 20.37 18.88 6.56
C ASP A 477 19.45 20.09 6.25
N ASN A 478 18.50 19.92 5.31
CA ASN A 478 17.53 20.95 5.00
C ASN A 478 16.65 21.26 6.23
N PRO A 479 16.23 22.52 6.48
CA PRO A 479 15.39 22.86 7.62
C PRO A 479 14.00 22.19 7.61
N TYR A 480 13.54 21.66 6.48
CA TYR A 480 12.26 20.97 6.37
C TYR A 480 12.44 19.46 6.43
N PRO A 481 11.91 18.76 7.45
CA PRO A 481 12.03 17.31 7.59
C PRO A 481 11.46 16.52 6.39
N ALA A 482 10.43 17.04 5.72
CA ALA A 482 9.90 16.44 4.48
C ALA A 482 10.98 16.37 3.38
N VAL A 483 11.80 17.41 3.24
CA VAL A 483 12.92 17.42 2.29
C VAL A 483 14.02 16.43 2.71
N GLN A 484 14.31 16.33 4.02
CA GLN A 484 15.28 15.34 4.53
C GLN A 484 14.82 13.90 4.24
N SER A 485 13.52 13.61 4.44
CA SER A 485 12.95 12.29 4.11
C SER A 485 13.02 11.98 2.62
N LEU A 486 12.69 12.97 1.77
CA LEU A 486 12.85 12.84 0.32
C LEU A 486 14.31 12.63 -0.07
N ALA A 487 15.26 13.31 0.59
CA ALA A 487 16.69 13.13 0.33
C ALA A 487 17.18 11.71 0.64
N CYS A 488 16.67 11.06 1.70
CA CYS A 488 16.94 9.65 1.96
C CYS A 488 16.50 8.77 0.77
N TYR A 489 15.27 8.95 0.28
CA TYR A 489 14.73 8.25 -0.87
C TYR A 489 15.56 8.51 -2.15
N MET A 490 15.85 9.77 -2.46
CA MET A 490 16.57 10.14 -3.68
C MET A 490 18.00 9.59 -3.69
N LEU A 491 18.69 9.61 -2.56
CA LEU A 491 20.02 9.01 -2.45
C LEU A 491 19.97 7.49 -2.67
N ALA A 492 19.06 6.81 -2.01
CA ALA A 492 18.96 5.34 -2.09
C ALA A 492 18.46 4.85 -3.45
N GLN A 493 17.44 5.50 -4.02
CA GLN A 493 16.69 4.95 -5.16
C GLN A 493 17.04 5.60 -6.51
N LYS A 494 17.63 6.80 -6.53
CA LYS A 494 17.82 7.58 -7.76
C LYS A 494 19.26 8.01 -8.01
N CYS A 495 20.09 8.13 -6.98
CA CYS A 495 21.48 8.58 -7.11
C CYS A 495 22.45 7.39 -7.18
N ASP A 496 23.46 7.47 -8.05
CA ASP A 496 24.53 6.48 -8.07
C ASP A 496 25.36 6.52 -6.80
N GLY A 497 25.74 5.35 -6.29
CA GLY A 497 26.62 5.20 -5.13
C GLY A 497 26.01 4.33 -4.01
N ASN A 498 26.81 4.05 -2.99
CA ASN A 498 26.36 3.40 -1.78
C ASN A 498 26.20 4.45 -0.66
N TRP A 499 25.01 4.60 -0.14
CA TRP A 499 24.64 5.60 0.86
C TRP A 499 24.28 5.02 2.22
N ASN A 500 24.45 3.71 2.41
CA ASN A 500 24.00 2.97 3.58
C ASN A 500 24.56 3.53 4.90
N GLU A 501 25.85 3.80 4.98
CA GLU A 501 26.46 4.41 6.17
C GLU A 501 25.90 5.82 6.45
N LEU A 502 25.66 6.60 5.40
CA LEU A 502 25.10 7.93 5.54
C LEU A 502 23.66 7.90 6.04
N LEU A 503 22.85 6.95 5.53
CA LEU A 503 21.47 6.75 5.95
C LEU A 503 21.40 6.23 7.40
N LEU A 504 22.26 5.28 7.79
CA LEU A 504 22.36 4.83 9.17
C LEU A 504 22.75 5.97 10.12
N ASN A 505 23.71 6.80 9.72
CA ASN A 505 24.08 7.97 10.50
C ASN A 505 22.91 8.97 10.61
N LYS A 506 22.15 9.17 9.52
CA LYS A 506 20.95 10.03 9.54
C LYS A 506 19.87 9.47 10.46
N PHE A 507 19.67 8.16 10.47
CA PHE A 507 18.80 7.51 11.47
C PHE A 507 19.25 7.81 12.90
N LYS A 508 20.54 7.65 13.22
CA LYS A 508 21.11 7.87 14.56
C LYS A 508 21.00 9.31 15.04
N THR A 509 21.02 10.27 14.14
CA THR A 509 21.21 11.70 14.50
C THR A 509 19.98 12.58 14.29
N SER A 510 18.99 12.14 13.51
CA SER A 510 17.81 12.96 13.25
C SER A 510 16.89 13.04 14.48
N PRO A 511 16.46 14.26 14.89
CA PRO A 511 15.44 14.41 15.93
C PRO A 511 14.03 14.05 15.45
N TYR A 512 13.80 13.93 14.13
CA TYR A 512 12.49 13.71 13.54
C TYR A 512 12.22 12.24 13.29
N GLY A 513 11.13 11.68 13.85
CA GLY A 513 10.70 10.29 13.64
C GLY A 513 10.53 9.96 12.17
N MET A 514 9.87 10.83 11.41
CA MET A 514 9.66 10.65 9.97
C MET A 514 10.97 10.53 9.17
N VAL A 515 12.04 11.21 9.55
CA VAL A 515 13.33 11.13 8.85
C VAL A 515 14.07 9.85 9.22
N ARG A 516 13.97 9.41 10.49
CA ARG A 516 14.51 8.12 10.93
C ARG A 516 13.78 6.97 10.24
N LEU A 517 12.44 7.03 10.17
CA LEU A 517 11.64 6.06 9.44
C LEU A 517 12.02 6.00 7.95
N ALA A 518 12.18 7.16 7.30
CA ALA A 518 12.62 7.21 5.91
C ALA A 518 13.98 6.52 5.71
N ALA A 519 14.95 6.79 6.56
CA ALA A 519 16.27 6.16 6.50
C ALA A 519 16.20 4.63 6.71
N LEU A 520 15.40 4.17 7.68
CA LEU A 520 15.17 2.73 7.95
C LEU A 520 14.56 2.02 6.73
N LEU A 521 13.51 2.60 6.14
CA LEU A 521 12.83 2.02 4.98
C LEU A 521 13.75 1.92 3.76
N GLU A 522 14.57 2.94 3.51
CA GLU A 522 15.50 2.91 2.39
C GLU A 522 16.66 1.92 2.61
N LEU A 523 17.15 1.75 3.83
CA LEU A 523 18.09 0.68 4.15
C LEU A 523 17.50 -0.72 3.93
N GLY A 524 16.21 -0.90 4.19
CA GLY A 524 15.47 -2.13 3.88
C GLY A 524 15.32 -2.34 2.36
N ASN A 525 14.92 -1.32 1.62
CA ASN A 525 14.77 -1.37 0.16
C ASN A 525 16.08 -1.74 -0.56
N GLU A 526 17.23 -1.28 -0.05
CA GLU A 526 18.56 -1.58 -0.58
C GLU A 526 19.19 -2.85 0.02
N ARG A 527 18.52 -3.56 0.92
CA ARG A 527 19.04 -4.74 1.62
C ARG A 527 20.42 -4.50 2.22
N SER A 528 20.54 -3.36 2.86
CA SER A 528 21.79 -2.85 3.39
C SER A 528 22.39 -3.77 4.48
N GLU A 529 23.72 -3.92 4.48
CA GLU A 529 24.43 -4.57 5.59
C GLU A 529 24.22 -3.84 6.93
N GLN A 530 23.87 -2.55 6.91
CA GLN A 530 23.54 -1.75 8.08
C GLN A 530 22.11 -1.94 8.57
N LEU A 531 21.27 -2.70 7.84
CA LEU A 531 19.85 -2.85 8.15
C LEU A 531 19.61 -3.43 9.54
N VAL A 532 20.31 -4.51 9.91
CA VAL A 532 20.13 -5.18 11.23
C VAL A 532 20.48 -4.23 12.38
N GLU A 533 21.52 -3.42 12.25
CA GLU A 533 21.84 -2.39 13.25
C GLU A 533 20.75 -1.32 13.31
N CYS A 534 20.28 -0.83 12.16
CA CYS A 534 19.22 0.16 12.09
C CYS A 534 17.91 -0.37 12.70
N ILE A 535 17.54 -1.63 12.42
CA ILE A 535 16.39 -2.31 13.04
C ILE A 535 16.54 -2.35 14.56
N ARG A 536 17.70 -2.76 15.08
CA ARG A 536 17.95 -2.82 16.52
C ARG A 536 17.78 -1.48 17.23
N LEU A 537 18.21 -0.40 16.57
CA LEU A 537 17.99 0.96 17.05
C LEU A 537 16.50 1.35 16.94
N GLY A 538 15.85 1.01 15.82
CA GLY A 538 14.45 1.33 15.55
C GLY A 538 13.48 0.63 16.50
N ILE A 539 13.75 -0.62 16.93
CA ILE A 539 12.96 -1.33 17.94
C ILE A 539 12.90 -0.55 19.26
N ASN A 540 13.90 0.28 19.55
CA ASN A 540 13.97 1.11 20.75
C ASN A 540 13.64 2.60 20.45
N ASP A 541 13.07 2.91 19.30
CA ASP A 541 12.72 4.29 18.94
C ASP A 541 11.53 4.78 19.76
N GLY A 542 11.53 6.07 20.10
CA GLY A 542 10.41 6.69 20.82
C GLY A 542 9.22 7.05 19.92
N ASN A 543 9.37 6.95 18.59
CA ASN A 543 8.28 7.17 17.64
C ASN A 543 7.63 5.81 17.29
N GLU A 544 6.32 5.69 17.50
CA GLU A 544 5.58 4.43 17.33
C GLU A 544 5.73 3.87 15.91
N MET A 545 5.59 4.68 14.88
CA MET A 545 5.65 4.21 13.50
C MET A 545 7.05 3.69 13.16
N THR A 546 8.11 4.39 13.58
CA THR A 546 9.49 3.93 13.40
C THR A 546 9.73 2.61 14.13
N GLN A 547 9.25 2.49 15.37
CA GLN A 547 9.34 1.27 16.17
C GLN A 547 8.57 0.11 15.52
N ARG A 548 7.35 0.35 15.08
CA ARG A 548 6.49 -0.64 14.43
C ARG A 548 7.10 -1.18 13.14
N PHE A 549 7.59 -0.31 12.25
CA PHE A 549 8.27 -0.74 11.02
C PHE A 549 9.58 -1.48 11.30
N ALA A 550 10.34 -1.09 12.33
CA ALA A 550 11.53 -1.82 12.73
C ALA A 550 11.19 -3.24 13.23
N VAL A 551 10.11 -3.40 13.98
CA VAL A 551 9.61 -4.69 14.44
C VAL A 551 9.19 -5.59 13.26
N LEU A 552 8.46 -5.06 12.29
CA LEU A 552 8.05 -5.81 11.09
C LEU A 552 9.27 -6.22 10.26
N LEU A 553 10.20 -5.30 10.00
CA LEU A 553 11.46 -5.60 9.28
C LEU A 553 12.34 -6.61 10.02
N ALA A 554 12.29 -6.65 11.36
CA ALA A 554 12.97 -7.70 12.13
C ALA A 554 12.42 -9.09 11.81
N GLY A 555 11.08 -9.21 11.63
CA GLY A 555 10.43 -10.45 11.18
C GLY A 555 10.86 -10.84 9.78
N ASP A 556 10.91 -9.88 8.85
CA ASP A 556 11.32 -10.10 7.46
C ASP A 556 12.80 -10.52 7.34
N CYS A 557 13.67 -9.98 8.20
CA CYS A 557 15.10 -10.36 8.25
C CYS A 557 15.34 -11.71 8.93
N GLY A 558 14.62 -11.98 10.01
CA GLY A 558 14.78 -13.18 10.85
C GLY A 558 16.15 -13.30 11.54
N ASP A 559 16.93 -12.22 11.63
CA ASP A 559 18.25 -12.26 12.27
C ASP A 559 18.13 -12.52 13.77
N LYS A 560 18.65 -13.68 14.20
CA LYS A 560 18.54 -14.16 15.58
C LYS A 560 19.16 -13.21 16.62
N SER A 561 20.09 -12.34 16.21
CA SER A 561 20.69 -11.34 17.09
C SER A 561 19.70 -10.27 17.56
N LEU A 562 18.53 -10.17 16.91
CA LEU A 562 17.44 -9.25 17.28
C LEU A 562 16.51 -9.81 18.36
N ALA A 563 16.56 -11.12 18.63
CA ALA A 563 15.63 -11.81 19.53
C ALA A 563 15.62 -11.18 20.93
N GLU A 564 16.79 -10.86 21.49
CA GLU A 564 16.89 -10.26 22.85
C GLU A 564 16.24 -8.87 22.89
N THR A 565 16.45 -8.05 21.87
CA THR A 565 15.87 -6.70 21.78
C THR A 565 14.35 -6.76 21.64
N LEU A 566 13.83 -7.66 20.81
CA LEU A 566 12.39 -7.87 20.61
C LEU A 566 11.72 -8.40 21.89
N VAL A 567 12.33 -9.37 22.55
CA VAL A 567 11.80 -9.92 23.80
C VAL A 567 11.81 -8.89 24.92
N ARG A 568 12.85 -8.06 25.00
CA ARG A 568 12.92 -6.96 25.97
C ARG A 568 11.76 -5.99 25.77
N LEU A 569 11.54 -5.55 24.52
CA LEU A 569 10.43 -4.68 24.18
C LEU A 569 9.07 -5.35 24.51
N TYR A 570 8.89 -6.63 24.16
CA TYR A 570 7.65 -7.36 24.43
C TYR A 570 7.32 -7.50 25.91
N CYS A 571 8.34 -7.56 26.77
CA CYS A 571 8.18 -7.60 28.24
C CYS A 571 7.87 -6.24 28.87
N GLU A 572 7.99 -5.14 28.14
CA GLU A 572 7.67 -3.80 28.66
C GLU A 572 6.16 -3.55 28.70
N ASN A 573 5.69 -2.93 29.81
CA ASN A 573 4.26 -2.62 29.98
C ASN A 573 3.80 -1.38 29.20
N THR A 574 4.72 -0.53 28.81
CA THR A 574 4.46 0.77 28.16
C THR A 574 4.59 0.72 26.65
N ILE A 575 4.77 -0.47 26.07
CA ILE A 575 4.83 -0.65 24.63
C ILE A 575 3.48 -0.29 23.96
N PRO A 576 3.47 0.47 22.86
CA PRO A 576 2.27 0.77 22.12
C PRO A 576 1.50 -0.48 21.68
N ASP A 577 0.18 -0.44 21.77
CA ASP A 577 -0.68 -1.62 21.49
C ASP A 577 -0.45 -2.20 20.11
N ARG A 578 -0.27 -1.36 19.11
CA ARG A 578 -0.02 -1.81 17.74
C ARG A 578 1.34 -2.49 17.59
N VAL A 579 2.38 -1.94 18.20
CA VAL A 579 3.71 -2.56 18.24
C VAL A 579 3.67 -3.92 18.95
N ARG A 580 2.96 -3.99 20.08
CA ARG A 580 2.76 -5.26 20.83
C ARG A 580 2.05 -6.32 19.97
N PHE A 581 1.01 -5.91 19.27
CA PHE A 581 0.29 -6.78 18.35
C PHE A 581 1.21 -7.33 17.25
N ASP A 582 2.00 -6.47 16.59
CA ASP A 582 2.88 -6.86 15.49
C ASP A 582 4.02 -7.77 15.95
N ILE A 583 4.62 -7.51 17.14
CA ILE A 583 5.64 -8.42 17.69
C ILE A 583 5.08 -9.83 17.86
N GLY A 584 3.91 -9.97 18.51
CA GLY A 584 3.31 -11.27 18.80
C GLY A 584 2.71 -11.93 17.55
N SER A 585 1.82 -11.22 16.86
CA SER A 585 1.03 -11.80 15.76
C SER A 585 1.83 -12.02 14.48
N THR A 586 2.92 -11.28 14.27
CA THR A 586 3.70 -11.29 13.02
C THR A 586 5.16 -11.67 13.27
N THR A 587 5.93 -10.85 13.98
CA THR A 587 7.38 -10.94 14.06
C THR A 587 7.87 -12.24 14.71
N PHE A 588 7.35 -12.60 15.88
CA PHE A 588 7.79 -13.84 16.54
C PHE A 588 7.45 -15.12 15.79
N ARG A 589 6.49 -15.10 14.86
CA ARG A 589 6.20 -16.24 13.98
C ARG A 589 7.32 -16.53 12.99
N SER A 590 8.18 -15.55 12.75
CA SER A 590 9.33 -15.66 11.86
C SER A 590 10.62 -16.11 12.56
N PHE A 591 10.63 -16.10 13.91
CA PHE A 591 11.80 -16.46 14.72
C PHE A 591 11.72 -17.89 15.26
N ASP A 592 12.86 -18.55 15.39
CA ASP A 592 12.95 -19.86 16.05
C ASP A 592 12.70 -19.78 17.56
N SER A 593 12.02 -20.80 18.07
CA SER A 593 11.61 -20.87 19.48
C SER A 593 12.79 -20.85 20.45
N ALA A 594 13.90 -21.49 20.10
CA ALA A 594 15.07 -21.59 20.99
C ALA A 594 15.70 -20.21 21.22
N SER A 595 15.90 -19.42 20.16
CA SER A 595 16.46 -18.05 20.26
C SER A 595 15.57 -17.15 21.11
N VAL A 596 14.24 -17.17 20.89
CA VAL A 596 13.30 -16.31 21.63
C VAL A 596 13.16 -16.73 23.09
N ILE A 597 13.05 -18.02 23.39
CA ILE A 597 12.93 -18.51 24.76
C ILE A 597 14.23 -18.32 25.55
N ASN A 598 15.38 -18.51 24.92
CA ASN A 598 16.67 -18.21 25.58
C ASN A 598 16.80 -16.71 25.88
N ALA A 599 16.40 -15.84 24.96
CA ALA A 599 16.35 -14.41 25.20
C ALA A 599 15.39 -14.06 26.36
N PHE A 600 14.20 -14.67 26.41
CA PHE A 600 13.24 -14.47 27.49
C PHE A 600 13.80 -14.87 28.85
N ASN A 601 14.42 -16.04 28.95
CA ASN A 601 15.02 -16.52 30.21
C ASN A 601 16.14 -15.60 30.72
N LYS A 602 16.85 -14.93 29.79
CA LYS A 602 17.89 -13.96 30.13
C LYS A 602 17.29 -12.61 30.52
N VAL A 603 16.33 -12.11 29.80
CA VAL A 603 15.81 -10.73 29.87
C VAL A 603 14.77 -10.56 30.99
N PHE A 604 13.82 -11.49 31.12
CA PHE A 604 12.69 -11.32 32.03
C PHE A 604 13.09 -11.13 33.49
N PRO A 605 14.13 -11.81 34.06
CA PRO A 605 14.56 -11.59 35.43
C PRO A 605 15.03 -10.16 35.76
N GLU A 606 15.33 -9.36 34.75
CA GLU A 606 15.74 -7.95 34.94
C GLU A 606 14.54 -7.04 35.29
N PHE A 607 13.30 -7.44 34.91
CA PHE A 607 12.09 -6.69 35.20
C PHE A 607 11.65 -6.88 36.65
N LYS A 608 11.82 -5.86 37.49
CA LYS A 608 11.53 -5.87 38.93
C LYS A 608 10.19 -5.22 39.30
N CYS A 609 9.49 -4.65 38.29
CA CYS A 609 8.27 -3.87 38.52
C CYS A 609 6.98 -4.71 38.47
N TYR A 610 7.04 -5.98 38.16
CA TYR A 610 5.86 -6.82 38.09
C TYR A 610 5.38 -7.30 39.47
N ASN A 611 4.08 -7.11 39.71
CA ASN A 611 3.39 -7.85 40.76
C ASN A 611 3.11 -9.26 40.23
N ASN A 612 3.37 -10.28 41.04
CA ASN A 612 3.20 -11.68 40.66
C ASN A 612 4.05 -12.10 39.43
N PRO A 613 5.37 -11.94 39.46
CA PRO A 613 6.23 -12.13 38.29
C PRO A 613 6.18 -13.56 37.73
N ASP A 614 5.98 -14.59 38.58
CA ASP A 614 5.94 -15.98 38.13
C ASP A 614 4.73 -16.26 37.23
N SER A 615 3.55 -15.72 37.58
CA SER A 615 2.35 -15.85 36.74
C SER A 615 2.47 -15.09 35.41
N ILE A 616 3.06 -13.89 35.45
CA ILE A 616 3.32 -13.10 34.26
C ILE A 616 4.32 -13.79 33.34
N ALA A 617 5.42 -14.30 33.92
CA ALA A 617 6.44 -15.06 33.20
C ALA A 617 5.83 -16.30 32.50
N ALA A 618 4.97 -17.05 33.20
CA ALA A 618 4.30 -18.21 32.62
C ALA A 618 3.42 -17.84 31.44
N GLY A 619 2.60 -16.78 31.54
CA GLY A 619 1.74 -16.31 30.48
C GLY A 619 2.51 -15.77 29.25
N ILE A 620 3.58 -14.99 29.50
CA ILE A 620 4.45 -14.50 28.40
C ILE A 620 5.11 -15.69 27.70
N ARG A 621 5.69 -16.63 28.46
CA ARG A 621 6.34 -17.82 27.90
C ARG A 621 5.40 -18.66 27.05
N GLU A 622 4.15 -18.88 27.50
CA GLU A 622 3.13 -19.61 26.74
C GLU A 622 2.87 -18.92 25.38
N ASN A 623 2.68 -17.61 25.38
CA ASN A 623 2.50 -16.83 24.15
C ASN A 623 3.72 -16.92 23.23
N LEU A 624 4.95 -16.78 23.75
CA LEU A 624 6.17 -16.86 22.96
C LEU A 624 6.33 -18.24 22.29
N VAL A 625 6.06 -19.32 23.03
CA VAL A 625 6.07 -20.68 22.48
C VAL A 625 5.02 -20.83 21.39
N TYR A 626 3.78 -20.37 21.64
CA TYR A 626 2.71 -20.42 20.66
C TYR A 626 3.09 -19.67 19.37
N TYR A 627 3.57 -18.44 19.46
CA TYR A 627 3.93 -17.65 18.28
C TYR A 627 5.07 -18.31 17.49
N THR A 628 6.16 -18.65 18.14
CA THR A 628 7.37 -19.18 17.48
C THR A 628 7.20 -20.59 16.92
N THR A 629 6.21 -21.35 17.36
CA THR A 629 5.95 -22.71 16.84
C THR A 629 4.77 -22.78 15.87
N SER A 630 3.98 -21.72 15.76
CA SER A 630 2.71 -21.73 15.01
C SER A 630 2.87 -21.99 13.51
N MET A 631 4.04 -21.66 12.92
CA MET A 631 4.31 -21.84 11.49
C MET A 631 5.13 -23.10 11.20
N THR A 632 5.88 -23.60 12.20
CA THR A 632 6.86 -24.68 12.01
C THR A 632 6.36 -26.02 12.51
N LYS A 633 5.47 -25.99 13.53
CA LYS A 633 4.90 -27.20 14.09
C LYS A 633 4.10 -27.94 13.00
N ASP A 634 4.42 -29.21 12.83
CA ASP A 634 3.77 -30.13 11.87
C ASP A 634 3.93 -29.76 10.37
N PHE A 635 4.70 -28.67 10.01
CA PHE A 635 4.85 -28.20 8.64
C PHE A 635 5.35 -29.29 7.68
N GLU A 636 6.35 -30.07 8.07
CA GLU A 636 6.90 -31.14 7.23
C GLU A 636 5.82 -32.20 6.93
N GLU A 637 5.10 -32.66 7.94
CA GLU A 637 4.04 -33.66 7.77
C GLU A 637 2.88 -33.12 6.94
N GLU A 638 2.44 -31.89 7.23
CA GLU A 638 1.25 -31.32 6.60
C GLU A 638 1.50 -30.76 5.19
N THR A 639 2.76 -30.46 4.85
CA THR A 639 3.09 -29.76 3.59
C THR A 639 3.93 -30.60 2.65
N LEU A 640 4.96 -31.30 3.16
CA LEU A 640 5.95 -32.00 2.34
C LEU A 640 5.63 -33.47 2.09
N THR A 641 4.54 -33.99 2.67
CA THR A 641 4.05 -35.36 2.45
C THR A 641 2.69 -35.35 1.76
N ASP A 642 2.29 -36.53 1.21
CA ASP A 642 1.00 -36.71 0.54
C ASP A 642 -0.14 -37.05 1.52
N LYS A 643 0.06 -36.83 2.84
CA LYS A 643 -0.94 -37.11 3.87
C LYS A 643 -2.14 -36.14 3.78
N TYR A 644 -1.88 -34.92 3.33
CA TYR A 644 -2.89 -33.87 3.19
C TYR A 644 -3.17 -33.57 1.71
N THR A 645 -4.34 -33.00 1.43
CA THR A 645 -4.70 -32.65 0.05
C THR A 645 -3.78 -31.57 -0.50
N GLU A 646 -3.56 -31.51 -1.81
CA GLU A 646 -2.82 -30.49 -2.51
C GLU A 646 -3.26 -29.07 -2.08
N LYS A 647 -4.57 -28.83 -2.01
CA LYS A 647 -5.14 -27.55 -1.55
C LYS A 647 -4.68 -27.17 -0.15
N ASN A 648 -4.64 -28.09 0.79
CA ASN A 648 -4.21 -27.83 2.16
C ASN A 648 -2.70 -27.54 2.20
N ARG A 649 -1.91 -28.35 1.49
CA ARG A 649 -0.45 -28.15 1.37
C ARG A 649 -0.11 -26.78 0.80
N ILE A 650 -0.76 -26.37 -0.28
CA ILE A 650 -0.62 -25.03 -0.87
C ILE A 650 -1.03 -23.94 0.12
N SER A 651 -2.10 -24.13 0.88
CA SER A 651 -2.56 -23.16 1.89
C SER A 651 -1.52 -22.94 2.99
N ASN A 652 -0.89 -24.03 3.48
CA ASN A 652 0.17 -23.95 4.49
C ASN A 652 1.38 -23.19 3.95
N VAL A 653 1.83 -23.51 2.74
CA VAL A 653 2.94 -22.80 2.07
C VAL A 653 2.64 -21.31 1.94
N ARG A 654 1.43 -20.97 1.49
CA ARG A 654 1.01 -19.58 1.26
C ARG A 654 0.96 -18.73 2.53
N SER A 655 0.77 -19.33 3.69
CA SER A 655 0.84 -18.59 4.95
C SER A 655 2.24 -18.01 5.24
N LEU A 656 3.30 -18.62 4.70
CA LEU A 656 4.68 -18.13 4.79
C LEU A 656 4.93 -16.78 4.09
N ARG A 657 4.03 -16.35 3.20
CA ARG A 657 4.09 -15.02 2.57
C ARG A 657 3.97 -13.88 3.58
N ASN A 658 3.21 -14.11 4.65
CA ASN A 658 2.95 -13.12 5.69
C ASN A 658 3.79 -13.37 6.96
N TYR A 659 4.27 -14.60 7.13
CA TYR A 659 5.01 -15.05 8.30
C TYR A 659 6.22 -15.87 7.84
N PRO A 660 7.32 -15.21 7.40
CA PRO A 660 8.48 -15.90 6.84
C PRO A 660 9.23 -16.69 7.91
N ALA A 661 8.82 -17.94 8.13
CA ALA A 661 9.49 -18.85 9.07
C ALA A 661 10.85 -19.31 8.50
N HIS A 662 11.91 -18.55 8.75
CA HIS A 662 13.24 -18.70 8.15
C HIS A 662 13.90 -20.05 8.44
N GLU A 663 13.54 -20.71 9.54
CA GLU A 663 14.07 -22.03 9.89
C GLU A 663 13.54 -23.16 8.98
N LEU A 664 12.40 -22.92 8.27
CA LEU A 664 11.88 -23.88 7.30
C LEU A 664 12.62 -23.84 5.95
N VAL A 665 13.39 -22.79 5.67
CA VAL A 665 14.07 -22.62 4.37
C VAL A 665 14.92 -23.83 3.99
N PRO A 666 15.79 -24.40 4.85
CA PRO A 666 16.63 -25.53 4.45
C PRO A 666 15.83 -26.76 4.02
N ILE A 667 14.77 -27.12 4.75
CA ILE A 667 13.94 -28.30 4.43
C ILE A 667 13.08 -28.06 3.18
N MET A 668 12.62 -26.83 2.97
CA MET A 668 11.92 -26.44 1.75
C MET A 668 12.84 -26.53 0.52
N LEU A 669 14.06 -26.02 0.60
CA LEU A 669 15.04 -26.07 -0.49
C LEU A 669 15.47 -27.50 -0.81
N ASP A 670 15.66 -28.37 0.19
CA ASP A 670 15.92 -29.78 -0.02
C ASP A 670 14.77 -30.47 -0.76
N TRP A 671 13.53 -30.22 -0.32
CA TRP A 671 12.34 -30.77 -0.99
C TRP A 671 12.16 -30.28 -2.42
N LEU A 672 12.52 -29.02 -2.70
CA LEU A 672 12.45 -28.37 -4.02
C LEU A 672 13.58 -28.76 -4.98
N SER A 673 14.59 -29.51 -4.52
CA SER A 673 15.77 -29.89 -5.33
C SER A 673 15.46 -30.91 -6.43
N GLU A 674 14.35 -31.65 -6.33
CA GLU A 674 13.90 -32.65 -7.29
C GLU A 674 12.47 -32.37 -7.76
N PRO A 675 12.12 -32.70 -9.04
CA PRO A 675 10.75 -32.56 -9.53
C PRO A 675 9.77 -33.40 -8.72
N LYS A 676 8.71 -32.76 -8.22
CA LYS A 676 7.65 -33.39 -7.43
C LYS A 676 6.29 -32.83 -7.86
N ASP A 677 5.38 -32.61 -6.90
CA ASP A 677 4.08 -31.98 -7.10
C ASP A 677 4.23 -30.54 -7.65
N GLU A 678 3.87 -30.36 -8.92
CA GLU A 678 4.08 -29.11 -9.66
C GLU A 678 3.41 -27.90 -8.96
N ALA A 679 2.15 -28.05 -8.54
CA ALA A 679 1.37 -26.96 -7.95
C ALA A 679 1.92 -26.54 -6.57
N VAL A 680 2.39 -27.49 -5.78
CA VAL A 680 3.01 -27.23 -4.47
C VAL A 680 4.38 -26.60 -4.65
N GLN A 681 5.18 -27.06 -5.64
CA GLN A 681 6.49 -26.47 -5.94
C GLN A 681 6.35 -25.02 -6.42
N GLU A 682 5.38 -24.76 -7.29
CA GLU A 682 5.09 -23.40 -7.77
C GLU A 682 4.70 -22.48 -6.62
N ALA A 683 3.78 -22.91 -5.75
CA ALA A 683 3.39 -22.15 -4.57
C ALA A 683 4.56 -21.91 -3.60
N MET A 684 5.45 -22.91 -3.44
CA MET A 684 6.60 -22.82 -2.54
C MET A 684 7.66 -21.84 -3.05
N TRP A 685 7.97 -21.83 -4.34
CA TRP A 685 8.85 -20.81 -4.93
C TRP A 685 8.24 -19.41 -4.85
N GLU A 686 6.93 -19.30 -5.03
CA GLU A 686 6.24 -18.03 -4.85
C GLU A 686 6.35 -17.53 -3.40
N ALA A 687 6.13 -18.41 -2.41
CA ALA A 687 6.28 -18.04 -1.00
C ALA A 687 7.72 -17.64 -0.65
N LEU A 688 8.73 -18.38 -1.14
CA LEU A 688 10.15 -18.07 -0.92
C LEU A 688 10.57 -16.73 -1.54
N GLY A 689 9.90 -16.25 -2.58
CA GLY A 689 10.14 -14.92 -3.15
C GLY A 689 9.86 -13.76 -2.19
N TRP A 690 9.07 -13.99 -1.13
CA TRP A 690 8.81 -13.00 -0.08
C TRP A 690 9.91 -12.91 0.98
N PHE A 691 10.89 -13.84 0.95
CA PHE A 691 12.01 -13.87 1.87
C PHE A 691 13.20 -12.99 1.41
N GLU A 692 12.95 -11.90 0.71
CA GLU A 692 14.01 -11.08 0.12
C GLU A 692 14.96 -10.44 1.14
N LEU A 693 14.48 -10.15 2.36
CA LEU A 693 15.28 -9.61 3.45
C LEU A 693 15.84 -10.69 4.39
N SER A 694 15.43 -11.95 4.21
CA SER A 694 15.86 -13.06 5.05
C SER A 694 17.39 -13.21 5.08
N TYR A 695 17.92 -13.53 6.25
CA TYR A 695 19.32 -13.97 6.36
C TYR A 695 19.63 -15.22 5.52
N ARG A 696 18.60 -15.89 4.97
CA ARG A 696 18.67 -17.03 4.05
C ARG A 696 18.47 -16.63 2.57
N ALA A 697 18.34 -15.36 2.24
CA ALA A 697 18.01 -14.92 0.89
C ALA A 697 19.01 -15.44 -0.16
N GLN A 698 20.30 -15.49 0.17
CA GLN A 698 21.33 -16.02 -0.75
C GLN A 698 21.18 -17.53 -1.00
N ASP A 699 20.82 -18.32 0.02
CA ASP A 699 20.54 -19.75 -0.12
C ASP A 699 19.35 -19.96 -1.06
N ILE A 700 18.28 -19.17 -0.87
CA ILE A 700 17.09 -19.19 -1.73
C ILE A 700 17.46 -18.82 -3.15
N ALA A 701 18.20 -17.74 -3.37
CA ALA A 701 18.59 -17.29 -4.70
C ALA A 701 19.42 -18.34 -5.46
N ALA A 702 20.40 -18.96 -4.80
CA ALA A 702 21.24 -19.99 -5.41
C ALA A 702 20.44 -21.21 -5.88
N ASN A 703 19.54 -21.72 -5.02
CA ASN A 703 18.70 -22.87 -5.34
C ASN A 703 17.63 -22.52 -6.39
N ALA A 704 17.01 -21.34 -6.29
CA ALA A 704 16.03 -20.86 -7.26
C ALA A 704 16.64 -20.74 -8.66
N LYS A 705 17.88 -20.24 -8.77
CA LYS A 705 18.60 -20.17 -10.05
C LYS A 705 18.88 -21.55 -10.62
N ALA A 706 19.29 -22.50 -9.79
CA ALA A 706 19.54 -23.87 -10.22
C ALA A 706 18.28 -24.54 -10.79
N VAL A 707 17.13 -24.39 -10.10
CA VAL A 707 15.83 -24.94 -10.56
C VAL A 707 15.34 -24.23 -11.84
N ALA A 708 15.49 -22.90 -11.91
CA ALA A 708 15.09 -22.14 -13.11
C ALA A 708 15.83 -22.58 -14.38
N ASP A 709 17.08 -23.01 -14.24
CA ASP A 709 17.93 -23.46 -15.37
C ASP A 709 17.77 -24.95 -15.67
N ASP A 710 17.15 -25.75 -14.80
CA ASP A 710 17.07 -27.21 -14.94
C ASP A 710 15.82 -27.63 -15.71
N SER A 711 16.02 -28.19 -16.91
CA SER A 711 14.95 -28.67 -17.80
C SER A 711 14.15 -29.87 -17.26
N ARG A 712 14.57 -30.52 -16.18
CA ARG A 712 13.82 -31.61 -15.55
C ARG A 712 12.52 -31.10 -14.89
N PHE A 713 12.50 -29.83 -14.51
CA PHE A 713 11.34 -29.21 -13.89
C PHE A 713 10.31 -28.68 -14.91
N PRO A 714 9.01 -28.71 -14.60
CA PRO A 714 7.98 -28.06 -15.39
C PRO A 714 8.28 -26.59 -15.66
N GLU A 715 7.78 -26.08 -16.79
CA GLU A 715 8.03 -24.68 -17.18
C GLU A 715 7.44 -23.68 -16.16
N SER A 716 6.28 -23.96 -15.60
CA SER A 716 5.61 -23.17 -14.56
C SER A 716 6.48 -23.03 -13.30
N VAL A 717 7.05 -24.15 -12.81
CA VAL A 717 7.96 -24.18 -11.65
C VAL A 717 9.23 -23.38 -11.95
N ARG A 718 9.84 -23.58 -13.14
CA ARG A 718 11.05 -22.86 -13.54
C ARG A 718 10.82 -21.33 -13.64
N LYS A 719 9.67 -20.91 -14.20
CA LYS A 719 9.29 -19.50 -14.27
C LYS A 719 9.12 -18.90 -12.87
N GLN A 720 8.49 -19.64 -11.96
CA GLN A 720 8.27 -19.16 -10.59
C GLN A 720 9.58 -19.14 -9.79
N ALA A 721 10.46 -20.14 -9.96
CA ALA A 721 11.80 -20.13 -9.40
C ALA A 721 12.62 -18.93 -9.91
N LEU A 722 12.51 -18.58 -11.22
CA LEU A 722 13.18 -17.41 -11.77
C LEU A 722 12.70 -16.10 -11.14
N ARG A 723 11.40 -15.97 -10.85
CA ARG A 723 10.84 -14.80 -10.09
C ARG A 723 11.44 -14.75 -8.69
N ALA A 724 11.43 -15.87 -7.96
CA ALA A 724 12.03 -15.97 -6.64
C ALA A 724 13.52 -15.59 -6.66
N TYR A 725 14.29 -16.09 -7.63
CA TYR A 725 15.69 -15.70 -7.83
C TYR A 725 15.85 -14.20 -8.01
N ASN A 726 15.10 -13.60 -8.94
CA ASN A 726 15.21 -12.17 -9.24
C ASN A 726 14.72 -11.29 -8.08
N ARG A 727 13.93 -11.86 -7.19
CA ARG A 727 13.47 -11.19 -5.96
C ARG A 727 14.49 -11.29 -4.83
N THR A 728 15.24 -12.40 -4.71
CA THR A 728 16.11 -12.67 -3.54
C THR A 728 17.61 -12.51 -3.79
N LYS A 729 18.06 -12.36 -5.06
CA LYS A 729 19.47 -12.13 -5.44
C LYS A 729 20.01 -10.78 -4.98
#